data_bbacb287fdfa6d71fa1f8c128df493c5
#
_entry.id   bbacb287fdfa6d71fa1f8c128df493c5
#
_cell.length_a   1.000
_cell.length_b   1.000
_cell.length_c   1.000
_cell.angle_alpha   90.00
_cell.angle_beta   90.00
_cell.angle_gamma   90.00
#
_symmetry.space_group_name_H-M   'P 1'
#
loop_
_entity.id
_entity.type
_entity.pdbx_description
1 polymer ?
#
loop_
_entity_poly.entity_id
_entity_poly.type
_entity_poly.pdbx_seq_one_letter_code
_entity_poly.pdbx_strand_id
1 'polypeptide(L)'
;MQKLTVGLIGNPNSGKTTLFNQLTGARQRVGNWAGVTVERKEGIFATTDHQVTLVDLPGTYSLTTISSQTSLDEQIACHYILSGDADMLINVVDASNLERNLYLTLQLLELGIPCVVALNMLDIAEKQQVRIDIDALAARLGCPVIPLVSTRGRGIEALKIALDRHQANSDLELVHYPQPLLREADLLAQQMSAQIPTRQRRWLGLQMLEGDIYSRAYAGDAADKLDIALANLSDEIDDPALHIADARYQTIAAICDAVSNTLTAEPSRFTAAMDKVILNRFLGLPIFLFVMYLMFLLAINIGGALQPIFDAGSVAVFIHGIQWLGYTLHFPDWLTVFLAQGIGGGINTVLPLVPQIGMMYLFLSFLEDSGYMARAAFVMDRLMQALGLPGKSFVPLIVGFGCNVPSVMGARTLDAPRERLMTIMMAPFMSCGARLAIFAVFAAAFFGQNGALAVFSLYVLGIVMAILTGLMLKHTIMRGEASPFVMELPVYHVPHIKSLIIQTWQRLKGFVLRAGKVIVIVSIFLSALNSFSLSGKVVDNINDSALASVSRVITPVFKPIGVHEDNWQATVGLFTGAMAKEVVVGTLNTLYTAEDIQNEEFNPQTFSLGEELLAAVDETWQGLKDTFSLSVLANPIEASKGDGEMATGAMGVMGSKFGSAAAAYSYLIFVLLYIPCISVMGAIARESSRGWMTFSILWGLNIAYSLSTLYYQTVSFSDHPRYSLVCILAVVLFNVVLFGLLRRAHSRVDVSLLATRKTPASCCSSPAGDCH
;
A
#
# COMPACT_ATOMS: atom_id res chain seq x y z
N MET A 1 2.31 -43.35 9.86
CA MET A 1 1.42 -42.30 9.38
C MET A 1 1.61 -42.13 7.90
N GLN A 2 0.56 -42.28 7.11
CA GLN A 2 0.58 -41.98 5.70
C GLN A 2 0.71 -40.46 5.50
N LYS A 3 1.35 -40.04 4.41
CA LYS A 3 1.43 -38.62 4.06
C LYS A 3 0.18 -38.22 3.28
N LEU A 4 -0.44 -37.12 3.68
CA LEU A 4 -1.62 -36.56 3.02
C LEU A 4 -1.36 -35.07 2.70
N THR A 5 -1.55 -34.67 1.46
CA THR A 5 -1.44 -33.26 1.06
C THR A 5 -2.84 -32.67 0.97
N VAL A 6 -3.10 -31.61 1.75
CA VAL A 6 -4.40 -30.97 1.84
C VAL A 6 -4.28 -29.52 1.42
N GLY A 7 -5.10 -29.12 0.45
CA GLY A 7 -5.24 -27.72 0.05
C GLY A 7 -6.29 -26.99 0.91
N LEU A 8 -5.93 -25.84 1.46
CA LEU A 8 -6.87 -24.98 2.20
C LEU A 8 -7.33 -23.86 1.27
N ILE A 9 -8.62 -23.87 0.93
CA ILE A 9 -9.25 -22.90 0.03
C ILE A 9 -10.46 -22.24 0.71
N GLY A 10 -10.93 -21.13 0.19
CA GLY A 10 -12.15 -20.44 0.63
C GLY A 10 -12.15 -18.98 0.21
N ASN A 11 -13.29 -18.35 0.34
CA ASN A 11 -13.47 -16.95 -0.01
C ASN A 11 -12.53 -16.03 0.81
N PRO A 12 -12.14 -14.87 0.26
CA PRO A 12 -11.48 -13.84 1.05
C PRO A 12 -12.29 -13.54 2.33
N ASN A 13 -11.60 -13.36 3.45
CA ASN A 13 -12.18 -13.07 4.76
C ASN A 13 -13.01 -14.19 5.43
N SER A 14 -13.10 -15.40 4.88
CA SER A 14 -13.76 -16.54 5.51
C SER A 14 -13.06 -17.08 6.77
N GLY A 15 -11.90 -16.52 7.16
CA GLY A 15 -11.09 -16.95 8.29
C GLY A 15 -10.08 -18.06 7.97
N LYS A 16 -9.74 -18.25 6.72
CA LYS A 16 -8.79 -19.24 6.21
C LYS A 16 -7.43 -19.19 6.91
N THR A 17 -6.79 -18.01 6.95
CA THR A 17 -5.48 -17.82 7.62
C THR A 17 -5.55 -18.11 9.13
N THR A 18 -6.66 -17.80 9.78
CA THR A 18 -6.89 -18.11 11.19
C THR A 18 -6.93 -19.62 11.40
N LEU A 19 -7.68 -20.33 10.55
CA LEU A 19 -7.75 -21.79 10.58
C LEU A 19 -6.39 -22.44 10.30
N PHE A 20 -5.67 -21.96 9.30
CA PHE A 20 -4.32 -22.41 8.97
C PHE A 20 -3.38 -22.31 10.18
N ASN A 21 -3.36 -21.15 10.85
CA ASN A 21 -2.53 -20.92 12.04
C ASN A 21 -2.92 -21.82 13.23
N GLN A 22 -4.22 -22.08 13.40
CA GLN A 22 -4.70 -22.99 14.46
C GLN A 22 -4.30 -24.45 14.22
N LEU A 23 -4.30 -24.91 12.97
CA LEU A 23 -3.93 -26.28 12.62
C LEU A 23 -2.41 -26.51 12.66
N THR A 24 -1.62 -25.56 12.15
CA THR A 24 -0.18 -25.74 11.94
C THR A 24 0.70 -25.15 13.06
N GLY A 25 0.17 -24.24 13.86
CA GLY A 25 0.91 -23.57 14.95
C GLY A 25 2.16 -22.84 14.43
N ALA A 26 3.30 -23.04 15.12
CA ALA A 26 4.59 -22.42 14.74
C ALA A 26 5.34 -23.18 13.62
N ARG A 27 4.84 -24.29 13.11
CA ARG A 27 5.50 -25.16 12.12
C ARG A 27 5.08 -24.77 10.70
N GLN A 28 5.47 -23.58 10.27
CA GLN A 28 5.13 -23.04 8.96
C GLN A 28 6.39 -22.83 8.11
N ARG A 29 6.28 -23.10 6.81
CA ARG A 29 7.26 -22.72 5.80
C ARG A 29 6.60 -21.67 4.89
N VAL A 30 7.31 -20.59 4.64
CA VAL A 30 6.86 -19.52 3.75
C VAL A 30 7.79 -19.46 2.57
N GLY A 31 7.24 -19.57 1.38
CA GLY A 31 7.92 -19.43 0.10
C GLY A 31 7.09 -18.62 -0.87
N ASN A 32 7.42 -18.63 -2.14
CA ASN A 32 6.57 -18.05 -3.19
C ASN A 32 6.08 -19.17 -4.10
N TRP A 33 4.89 -18.99 -4.68
CA TRP A 33 4.41 -19.85 -5.74
C TRP A 33 5.37 -19.79 -6.95
N ALA A 34 5.51 -20.90 -7.66
CA ALA A 34 6.46 -21.00 -8.76
C ALA A 34 6.19 -19.92 -9.84
N GLY A 35 7.21 -19.09 -10.12
CA GLY A 35 7.15 -18.05 -11.15
C GLY A 35 6.42 -16.76 -10.77
N VAL A 36 5.89 -16.63 -9.55
CA VAL A 36 5.10 -15.45 -9.11
C VAL A 36 5.53 -14.94 -7.73
N THR A 37 5.10 -13.72 -7.38
CA THR A 37 5.44 -13.06 -6.11
C THR A 37 4.43 -13.33 -4.98
N VAL A 38 3.44 -14.18 -5.22
CA VAL A 38 2.41 -14.54 -4.22
C VAL A 38 3.03 -15.50 -3.21
N GLU A 39 2.80 -15.24 -1.91
CA GLU A 39 3.31 -16.09 -0.83
C GLU A 39 2.63 -17.46 -0.84
N ARG A 40 3.42 -18.53 -0.83
CA ARG A 40 2.99 -19.89 -0.58
C ARG A 40 3.30 -20.25 0.86
N LYS A 41 2.28 -20.60 1.63
CA LYS A 41 2.41 -21.03 3.02
C LYS A 41 2.11 -22.52 3.11
N GLU A 42 3.03 -23.26 3.70
CA GLU A 42 2.87 -24.66 4.00
C GLU A 42 3.05 -24.90 5.48
N GLY A 43 2.22 -25.77 6.04
CA GLY A 43 2.31 -26.16 7.44
C GLY A 43 2.11 -27.66 7.59
N ILE A 44 2.68 -28.24 8.63
CA ILE A 44 2.58 -29.67 8.91
C ILE A 44 1.90 -29.85 10.25
N PHE A 45 0.86 -30.69 10.27
CA PHE A 45 0.23 -31.16 11.50
C PHE A 45 -0.05 -32.65 11.42
N ALA A 46 -0.34 -33.28 12.55
CA ALA A 46 -0.68 -34.69 12.65
C ALA A 46 -2.17 -34.86 12.97
N THR A 47 -2.78 -35.80 12.30
CA THR A 47 -4.07 -36.40 12.68
C THR A 47 -3.81 -37.77 13.34
N THR A 48 -4.86 -38.54 13.59
CA THR A 48 -4.70 -39.89 14.17
C THR A 48 -3.95 -40.82 13.22
N ASP A 49 -4.27 -40.79 11.94
CA ASP A 49 -3.78 -41.75 10.94
C ASP A 49 -2.76 -41.18 9.97
N HIS A 50 -2.78 -39.86 9.76
CA HIS A 50 -2.00 -39.18 8.74
C HIS A 50 -1.06 -38.09 9.28
N GLN A 51 0.05 -37.89 8.57
CA GLN A 51 0.84 -36.66 8.64
C GLN A 51 0.39 -35.74 7.49
N VAL A 52 -0.32 -34.68 7.85
CA VAL A 52 -0.92 -33.76 6.88
C VAL A 52 0.02 -32.61 6.56
N THR A 53 0.29 -32.41 5.27
CA THR A 53 0.91 -31.20 4.74
C THR A 53 -0.20 -30.28 4.26
N LEU A 54 -0.44 -29.15 4.96
CA LEU A 54 -1.46 -28.18 4.64
C LEU A 54 -0.86 -27.07 3.78
N VAL A 55 -1.44 -26.83 2.62
CA VAL A 55 -1.03 -25.76 1.69
C VAL A 55 -2.11 -24.68 1.68
N ASP A 56 -1.75 -23.45 2.10
CA ASP A 56 -2.67 -22.30 2.09
C ASP A 56 -2.77 -21.72 0.67
N LEU A 57 -3.93 -21.87 0.05
CA LEU A 57 -4.21 -21.31 -1.26
C LEU A 57 -4.68 -19.86 -1.13
N PRO A 58 -4.41 -18.99 -2.10
CA PRO A 58 -4.99 -17.66 -2.15
C PRO A 58 -6.52 -17.70 -2.06
N GLY A 59 -7.12 -16.70 -1.43
CA GLY A 59 -8.59 -16.60 -1.32
C GLY A 59 -9.22 -16.27 -2.66
N THR A 60 -10.23 -17.05 -3.07
CA THR A 60 -10.95 -16.83 -4.32
C THR A 60 -12.45 -16.96 -4.12
N TYR A 61 -13.24 -16.25 -4.94
CA TYR A 61 -14.70 -16.37 -4.96
C TYR A 61 -15.20 -17.39 -5.98
N SER A 62 -14.41 -17.66 -7.01
CA SER A 62 -14.71 -18.56 -8.11
C SER A 62 -13.40 -19.15 -8.66
N LEU A 63 -13.51 -20.29 -9.32
CA LEU A 63 -12.42 -20.88 -10.12
C LEU A 63 -12.46 -20.43 -11.58
N THR A 64 -13.43 -19.60 -11.98
CA THR A 64 -13.61 -19.15 -13.37
C THR A 64 -12.78 -17.91 -13.67
N THR A 65 -11.95 -17.94 -14.69
CA THR A 65 -11.01 -16.88 -15.13
C THR A 65 -11.51 -16.26 -16.44
N ILE A 66 -12.48 -15.37 -16.39
CA ILE A 66 -13.15 -14.80 -17.60
C ILE A 66 -12.25 -13.80 -18.34
N SER A 67 -11.27 -13.18 -17.69
CA SER A 67 -10.41 -12.18 -18.34
C SER A 67 -8.93 -12.41 -18.04
N SER A 68 -8.06 -11.98 -18.95
CA SER A 68 -6.61 -11.93 -18.72
C SER A 68 -6.20 -11.00 -17.56
N GLN A 69 -7.15 -10.26 -17.01
CA GLN A 69 -6.99 -9.36 -15.86
C GLN A 69 -7.51 -9.96 -14.54
N THR A 70 -7.98 -11.22 -14.57
CA THR A 70 -8.37 -11.96 -13.36
C THR A 70 -7.21 -11.99 -12.36
N SER A 71 -7.53 -11.93 -11.07
CA SER A 71 -6.51 -11.86 -10.04
C SER A 71 -5.53 -13.02 -10.15
N LEU A 72 -4.24 -12.75 -9.96
CA LEU A 72 -3.19 -13.77 -9.97
C LEU A 72 -3.48 -14.86 -8.93
N ASP A 73 -4.15 -14.51 -7.87
CA ASP A 73 -4.56 -15.38 -6.77
C ASP A 73 -5.55 -16.46 -7.24
N GLU A 74 -6.55 -16.08 -8.07
CA GLU A 74 -7.52 -17.03 -8.64
C GLU A 74 -6.83 -17.99 -9.62
N GLN A 75 -5.93 -17.48 -10.45
CA GLN A 75 -5.16 -18.33 -11.38
C GLN A 75 -4.31 -19.36 -10.64
N ILE A 76 -3.64 -18.98 -9.53
CA ILE A 76 -2.82 -19.88 -8.72
C ILE A 76 -3.69 -20.95 -8.07
N ALA A 77 -4.84 -20.57 -7.48
CA ALA A 77 -5.75 -21.51 -6.85
C ALA A 77 -6.27 -22.53 -7.88
N CYS A 78 -6.72 -22.07 -9.05
CA CYS A 78 -7.20 -22.92 -10.13
C CYS A 78 -6.11 -23.87 -10.63
N HIS A 79 -4.90 -23.36 -10.89
CA HIS A 79 -3.76 -24.18 -11.32
C HIS A 79 -3.42 -25.27 -10.32
N TYR A 80 -3.33 -24.94 -9.03
CA TYR A 80 -2.99 -25.93 -7.98
C TYR A 80 -4.06 -27.01 -7.85
N ILE A 81 -5.32 -26.64 -7.97
CA ILE A 81 -6.43 -27.58 -7.87
C ILE A 81 -6.44 -28.55 -9.08
N LEU A 82 -6.21 -28.02 -10.28
CA LEU A 82 -6.21 -28.82 -11.51
C LEU A 82 -4.92 -29.63 -11.70
N SER A 83 -3.79 -29.25 -11.08
CA SER A 83 -2.53 -30.02 -11.14
C SER A 83 -2.62 -31.37 -10.44
N GLY A 84 -3.60 -31.56 -9.53
CA GLY A 84 -3.74 -32.79 -8.76
C GLY A 84 -2.69 -32.93 -7.64
N ASP A 85 -2.04 -31.83 -7.23
CA ASP A 85 -1.03 -31.82 -6.17
C ASP A 85 -1.64 -32.01 -4.78
N ALA A 86 -2.97 -31.80 -4.62
CA ALA A 86 -3.70 -32.02 -3.38
C ALA A 86 -4.50 -33.33 -3.44
N ASP A 87 -4.33 -34.17 -2.42
CA ASP A 87 -5.15 -35.37 -2.22
C ASP A 87 -6.58 -35.04 -1.79
N MET A 88 -6.75 -33.92 -1.09
CA MET A 88 -8.00 -33.46 -0.51
C MET A 88 -8.01 -31.93 -0.35
N LEU A 89 -9.20 -31.35 -0.30
CA LEU A 89 -9.39 -29.90 -0.05
C LEU A 89 -10.17 -29.65 1.25
N ILE A 90 -9.77 -28.63 2.00
CA ILE A 90 -10.59 -28.02 3.05
C ILE A 90 -11.12 -26.72 2.50
N ASN A 91 -12.42 -26.62 2.28
CA ASN A 91 -13.07 -25.39 1.87
C ASN A 91 -13.63 -24.63 3.08
N VAL A 92 -13.08 -23.44 3.35
CA VAL A 92 -13.50 -22.60 4.48
C VAL A 92 -14.66 -21.71 4.03
N VAL A 93 -15.83 -21.98 4.59
CA VAL A 93 -17.09 -21.30 4.29
C VAL A 93 -17.49 -20.41 5.45
N ASP A 94 -17.82 -19.16 5.19
CA ASP A 94 -18.37 -18.22 6.17
C ASP A 94 -19.87 -18.48 6.38
N ALA A 95 -20.24 -18.93 7.58
CA ALA A 95 -21.60 -19.22 7.96
C ALA A 95 -22.51 -17.97 7.93
N SER A 96 -21.97 -16.78 8.11
CA SER A 96 -22.73 -15.53 8.08
C SER A 96 -23.11 -15.10 6.67
N ASN A 97 -22.40 -15.61 5.63
CA ASN A 97 -22.62 -15.32 4.21
C ASN A 97 -22.65 -16.61 3.39
N LEU A 98 -23.50 -17.55 3.77
CA LEU A 98 -23.52 -18.90 3.23
C LEU A 98 -23.72 -18.92 1.70
N GLU A 99 -24.71 -18.19 1.21
CA GLU A 99 -25.10 -18.17 -0.20
C GLU A 99 -23.91 -17.86 -1.12
N ARG A 100 -23.15 -16.83 -0.81
CA ARG A 100 -21.99 -16.42 -1.61
C ARG A 100 -20.83 -17.41 -1.54
N ASN A 101 -20.62 -18.02 -0.37
CA ASN A 101 -19.51 -18.95 -0.18
C ASN A 101 -19.79 -20.32 -0.83
N LEU A 102 -21.05 -20.69 -1.00
CA LEU A 102 -21.43 -21.95 -1.65
C LEU A 102 -21.13 -21.95 -3.17
N TYR A 103 -20.95 -20.81 -3.83
CA TYR A 103 -20.61 -20.78 -5.25
C TYR A 103 -19.28 -21.49 -5.53
N LEU A 104 -18.23 -21.13 -4.80
CA LEU A 104 -16.95 -21.82 -4.86
C LEU A 104 -17.08 -23.29 -4.45
N THR A 105 -17.87 -23.56 -3.39
CA THR A 105 -18.10 -24.92 -2.91
C THR A 105 -18.69 -25.82 -4.00
N LEU A 106 -19.69 -25.35 -4.75
CA LEU A 106 -20.28 -26.11 -5.85
C LEU A 106 -19.25 -26.40 -6.95
N GLN A 107 -18.44 -25.42 -7.36
CA GLN A 107 -17.39 -25.63 -8.36
C GLN A 107 -16.37 -26.69 -7.93
N LEU A 108 -15.97 -26.69 -6.64
CA LEU A 108 -15.07 -27.71 -6.10
C LEU A 108 -15.69 -29.10 -6.10
N LEU A 109 -16.97 -29.20 -5.74
CA LEU A 109 -17.70 -30.46 -5.74
C LEU A 109 -17.97 -30.98 -7.16
N GLU A 110 -18.23 -30.09 -8.12
CA GLU A 110 -18.36 -30.45 -9.56
C GLU A 110 -17.07 -31.04 -10.12
N LEU A 111 -15.90 -30.53 -9.70
CA LEU A 111 -14.58 -31.09 -10.06
C LEU A 111 -14.36 -32.52 -9.56
N GLY A 112 -15.09 -32.95 -8.52
CA GLY A 112 -14.99 -34.27 -7.95
C GLY A 112 -13.78 -34.54 -7.06
N ILE A 113 -13.10 -33.49 -6.62
CA ILE A 113 -11.98 -33.63 -5.67
C ILE A 113 -12.56 -33.86 -4.26
N PRO A 114 -11.98 -34.78 -3.45
CA PRO A 114 -12.41 -34.95 -2.06
C PRO A 114 -12.35 -33.62 -1.28
N CYS A 115 -13.50 -33.21 -0.75
CA CYS A 115 -13.62 -31.89 -0.09
C CYS A 115 -14.32 -32.02 1.28
N VAL A 116 -13.78 -31.35 2.28
CA VAL A 116 -14.40 -31.13 3.58
C VAL A 116 -14.75 -29.66 3.72
N VAL A 117 -16.01 -29.36 4.02
CA VAL A 117 -16.45 -27.99 4.26
C VAL A 117 -16.22 -27.62 5.72
N ALA A 118 -15.39 -26.65 5.96
CA ALA A 118 -15.11 -26.05 7.26
C ALA A 118 -16.04 -24.82 7.44
N LEU A 119 -17.23 -25.02 8.05
CA LEU A 119 -18.22 -23.97 8.25
C LEU A 119 -17.81 -23.09 9.43
N ASN A 120 -17.14 -21.98 9.14
CA ASN A 120 -16.54 -21.08 10.10
C ASN A 120 -17.46 -19.89 10.44
N MET A 121 -17.08 -19.09 11.45
CA MET A 121 -17.82 -17.90 11.89
C MET A 121 -19.25 -18.17 12.37
N LEU A 122 -19.53 -19.34 12.89
CA LEU A 122 -20.83 -19.68 13.45
C LEU A 122 -21.26 -18.75 14.59
N ASP A 123 -20.31 -18.25 15.39
CA ASP A 123 -20.60 -17.27 16.44
C ASP A 123 -21.06 -15.91 15.87
N ILE A 124 -20.70 -15.57 14.65
CA ILE A 124 -21.20 -14.38 13.94
C ILE A 124 -22.58 -14.67 13.37
N ALA A 125 -22.78 -15.82 12.73
CA ALA A 125 -24.09 -16.25 12.21
C ALA A 125 -25.16 -16.33 13.33
N GLU A 126 -24.79 -16.90 14.48
CA GLU A 126 -25.67 -16.93 15.68
C GLU A 126 -26.04 -15.53 16.18
N LYS A 127 -25.08 -14.58 16.21
CA LYS A 127 -25.36 -13.17 16.55
C LYS A 127 -26.29 -12.49 15.54
N GLN A 128 -26.22 -12.89 14.29
CA GLN A 128 -27.11 -12.41 13.23
C GLN A 128 -28.44 -13.16 13.20
N GLN A 129 -28.68 -14.05 14.17
CA GLN A 129 -29.90 -14.88 14.27
C GLN A 129 -30.09 -15.84 13.06
N VAL A 130 -29.00 -16.17 12.38
CA VAL A 130 -28.97 -17.18 11.32
C VAL A 130 -28.65 -18.53 11.96
N ARG A 131 -29.57 -19.48 11.88
CA ARG A 131 -29.35 -20.87 12.30
C ARG A 131 -29.23 -21.73 11.04
N ILE A 132 -28.16 -22.49 10.97
CA ILE A 132 -27.88 -23.40 9.85
C ILE A 132 -28.00 -24.83 10.36
N ASP A 133 -28.81 -25.63 9.68
CA ASP A 133 -28.86 -27.06 9.89
C ASP A 133 -27.66 -27.73 9.21
N ILE A 134 -26.65 -28.12 10.00
CA ILE A 134 -25.37 -28.64 9.52
C ILE A 134 -25.54 -30.01 8.88
N ASP A 135 -26.39 -30.85 9.43
CA ASP A 135 -26.63 -32.21 8.93
C ASP A 135 -27.38 -32.15 7.58
N ALA A 136 -28.38 -31.27 7.49
CA ALA A 136 -29.10 -31.04 6.25
C ALA A 136 -28.16 -30.45 5.18
N LEU A 137 -27.25 -29.53 5.54
CA LEU A 137 -26.27 -28.97 4.61
C LEU A 137 -25.30 -30.05 4.12
N ALA A 138 -24.77 -30.89 5.01
CA ALA A 138 -23.89 -32.00 4.65
C ALA A 138 -24.58 -33.00 3.70
N ALA A 139 -25.85 -33.35 3.98
CA ALA A 139 -26.63 -34.21 3.13
C ALA A 139 -26.87 -33.63 1.73
N ARG A 140 -27.14 -32.32 1.63
CA ARG A 140 -27.36 -31.61 0.36
C ARG A 140 -26.10 -31.45 -0.48
N LEU A 141 -24.96 -31.16 0.19
CA LEU A 141 -23.66 -31.00 -0.50
C LEU A 141 -23.00 -32.35 -0.82
N GLY A 142 -23.40 -33.44 -0.18
CA GLY A 142 -22.78 -34.76 -0.33
C GLY A 142 -21.34 -34.82 0.19
N CYS A 143 -20.94 -33.94 1.08
CA CYS A 143 -19.63 -33.89 1.68
C CYS A 143 -19.72 -33.54 3.20
N PRO A 144 -18.70 -33.90 4.01
CA PRO A 144 -18.67 -33.54 5.43
C PRO A 144 -18.66 -32.03 5.65
N VAL A 145 -19.55 -31.54 6.53
CA VAL A 145 -19.59 -30.14 6.95
C VAL A 145 -19.27 -30.09 8.45
N ILE A 146 -18.16 -29.41 8.77
CA ILE A 146 -17.67 -29.33 10.17
C ILE A 146 -17.87 -27.92 10.71
N PRO A 147 -18.66 -27.76 11.79
CA PRO A 147 -18.88 -26.46 12.42
C PRO A 147 -17.63 -25.96 13.13
N LEU A 148 -17.23 -24.72 12.86
CA LEU A 148 -16.00 -24.12 13.37
C LEU A 148 -16.22 -22.72 13.95
N VAL A 149 -15.42 -22.39 14.97
CA VAL A 149 -15.11 -21.02 15.39
C VAL A 149 -13.59 -20.92 15.49
N SER A 150 -12.94 -20.64 14.38
CA SER A 150 -11.48 -20.69 14.25
C SER A 150 -10.76 -19.79 15.25
N THR A 151 -11.32 -18.62 15.59
CA THR A 151 -10.74 -17.70 16.58
C THR A 151 -10.66 -18.28 17.99
N ARG A 152 -11.53 -19.25 18.32
CA ARG A 152 -11.59 -19.92 19.62
C ARG A 152 -11.09 -21.36 19.60
N GLY A 153 -10.64 -21.85 18.45
CA GLY A 153 -10.19 -23.24 18.27
C GLY A 153 -11.30 -24.27 18.39
N ARG A 154 -12.60 -23.85 18.39
CA ARG A 154 -13.73 -24.78 18.51
C ARG A 154 -13.95 -25.53 17.20
N GLY A 155 -14.06 -26.86 17.27
CA GLY A 155 -14.32 -27.73 16.11
C GLY A 155 -13.06 -28.24 15.41
N ILE A 156 -11.85 -27.81 15.79
CA ILE A 156 -10.58 -28.22 15.16
C ILE A 156 -10.36 -29.74 15.23
N GLU A 157 -10.63 -30.37 16.37
CA GLU A 157 -10.46 -31.83 16.50
C GLU A 157 -11.47 -32.61 15.66
N ALA A 158 -12.71 -32.11 15.54
CA ALA A 158 -13.70 -32.70 14.65
C ALA A 158 -13.28 -32.62 13.17
N LEU A 159 -12.64 -31.52 12.78
CA LEU A 159 -12.08 -31.36 11.43
C LEU A 159 -10.96 -32.38 11.18
N LYS A 160 -10.03 -32.59 12.13
CA LYS A 160 -8.96 -33.59 12.00
C LYS A 160 -9.51 -35.01 11.83
N ILE A 161 -10.54 -35.36 12.61
CA ILE A 161 -11.21 -36.67 12.51
C ILE A 161 -11.91 -36.83 11.14
N ALA A 162 -12.52 -35.76 10.63
CA ALA A 162 -13.15 -35.76 9.32
C ALA A 162 -12.14 -36.00 8.18
N LEU A 163 -10.94 -35.41 8.29
CA LEU A 163 -9.86 -35.62 7.32
C LEU A 163 -9.41 -37.10 7.26
N ASP A 164 -9.35 -37.78 8.41
CA ASP A 164 -8.94 -39.20 8.46
C ASP A 164 -9.99 -40.14 7.86
N ARG A 165 -11.28 -39.79 7.93
CA ARG A 165 -12.39 -40.66 7.53
C ARG A 165 -12.88 -40.44 6.11
N HIS A 166 -12.50 -39.30 5.50
CA HIS A 166 -13.11 -38.91 4.24
C HIS A 166 -12.54 -39.69 3.05
N GLN A 167 -13.42 -40.41 2.39
CA GLN A 167 -13.24 -41.02 1.08
C GLN A 167 -13.98 -40.18 0.03
N ALA A 168 -13.65 -40.31 -1.25
CA ALA A 168 -14.20 -39.52 -2.34
C ALA A 168 -15.72 -39.30 -2.24
N ASN A 169 -16.16 -38.10 -2.58
CA ASN A 169 -17.58 -37.74 -2.56
C ASN A 169 -18.43 -38.66 -3.45
N SER A 170 -19.68 -38.89 -3.06
CA SER A 170 -20.65 -39.56 -3.91
C SER A 170 -20.88 -38.84 -5.24
N ASP A 171 -21.21 -39.60 -6.30
CA ASP A 171 -21.53 -39.07 -7.64
C ASP A 171 -22.86 -38.29 -7.69
N LEU A 172 -23.05 -37.30 -6.83
CA LEU A 172 -24.22 -36.45 -6.83
C LEU A 172 -24.06 -35.36 -7.91
N GLU A 173 -24.96 -35.34 -8.89
CA GLU A 173 -25.16 -34.18 -9.76
C GLU A 173 -25.88 -33.11 -8.96
N LEU A 174 -25.13 -32.15 -8.43
CA LEU A 174 -25.65 -31.10 -7.56
C LEU A 174 -26.37 -30.00 -8.35
N VAL A 175 -25.85 -29.63 -9.54
CA VAL A 175 -26.35 -28.55 -10.36
C VAL A 175 -27.04 -29.08 -11.59
N HIS A 176 -28.28 -28.63 -11.83
CA HIS A 176 -29.06 -29.00 -13.01
C HIS A 176 -28.88 -27.97 -14.11
N TYR A 177 -27.99 -28.25 -15.04
CA TYR A 177 -27.80 -27.40 -16.21
C TYR A 177 -28.82 -27.70 -17.33
N PRO A 178 -29.16 -26.71 -18.17
CA PRO A 178 -29.93 -26.93 -19.39
C PRO A 178 -29.32 -28.00 -20.29
N GLN A 179 -30.17 -28.87 -20.86
CA GLN A 179 -29.72 -30.00 -21.70
C GLN A 179 -28.80 -29.59 -22.90
N PRO A 180 -29.05 -28.46 -23.60
CA PRO A 180 -28.17 -28.02 -24.67
C PRO A 180 -26.72 -27.76 -24.18
N LEU A 181 -26.58 -27.11 -23.00
CA LEU A 181 -25.25 -26.86 -22.41
C LEU A 181 -24.53 -28.14 -22.06
N LEU A 182 -25.21 -29.13 -21.46
CA LEU A 182 -24.62 -30.41 -21.11
C LEU A 182 -24.16 -31.16 -22.34
N ARG A 183 -24.98 -31.17 -23.43
CA ARG A 183 -24.61 -31.80 -24.69
C ARG A 183 -23.31 -31.25 -25.27
N GLU A 184 -23.22 -29.94 -25.40
CA GLU A 184 -22.00 -29.33 -25.97
C GLU A 184 -20.79 -29.44 -25.02
N ALA A 185 -20.98 -29.35 -23.69
CA ALA A 185 -19.91 -29.60 -22.72
C ALA A 185 -19.39 -31.04 -22.80
N ASP A 186 -20.28 -32.03 -22.95
CA ASP A 186 -19.88 -33.46 -23.11
C ASP A 186 -19.17 -33.71 -24.45
N LEU A 187 -19.57 -33.04 -25.53
CA LEU A 187 -18.91 -33.08 -26.82
C LEU A 187 -17.47 -32.51 -26.73
N LEU A 188 -17.29 -31.39 -26.05
CA LEU A 188 -15.96 -30.82 -25.78
C LEU A 188 -15.14 -31.74 -24.89
N ALA A 189 -15.74 -32.31 -23.83
CA ALA A 189 -15.08 -33.26 -22.93
C ALA A 189 -14.53 -34.51 -23.63
N GLN A 190 -15.23 -35.04 -24.67
CA GLN A 190 -14.79 -36.16 -25.45
C GLN A 190 -13.54 -35.88 -26.30
N GLN A 191 -13.27 -34.62 -26.62
CA GLN A 191 -12.12 -34.20 -27.39
C GLN A 191 -10.85 -33.97 -26.53
N MET A 192 -11.02 -33.93 -25.21
CA MET A 192 -9.92 -33.72 -24.27
C MET A 192 -9.11 -35.00 -24.05
N SER A 193 -7.85 -34.85 -23.62
CA SER A 193 -6.96 -35.96 -23.33
C SER A 193 -7.58 -36.97 -22.36
N ALA A 194 -7.44 -38.29 -22.67
CA ALA A 194 -7.89 -39.35 -21.79
C ALA A 194 -7.19 -39.38 -20.41
N GLN A 195 -6.07 -38.71 -20.29
CA GLN A 195 -5.35 -38.58 -19.00
C GLN A 195 -6.11 -37.73 -17.97
N ILE A 196 -7.00 -36.84 -18.42
CA ILE A 196 -7.84 -36.04 -17.54
C ILE A 196 -9.04 -36.87 -17.08
N PRO A 197 -9.37 -36.94 -15.77
CA PRO A 197 -10.53 -37.68 -15.27
C PRO A 197 -11.83 -37.22 -15.94
N THR A 198 -12.76 -38.12 -16.19
CA THR A 198 -14.01 -37.82 -16.94
C THR A 198 -14.82 -36.67 -16.34
N ARG A 199 -14.88 -36.61 -15.00
CA ARG A 199 -15.59 -35.57 -14.26
C ARG A 199 -14.96 -34.19 -14.45
N GLN A 200 -13.61 -34.13 -14.41
CA GLN A 200 -12.87 -32.89 -14.68
C GLN A 200 -13.02 -32.44 -16.14
N ARG A 201 -13.06 -33.36 -17.10
CA ARG A 201 -13.28 -32.99 -18.51
C ARG A 201 -14.63 -32.33 -18.74
N ARG A 202 -15.71 -32.85 -18.12
CA ARG A 202 -17.03 -32.24 -18.22
C ARG A 202 -17.05 -30.84 -17.57
N TRP A 203 -16.46 -30.71 -16.39
CA TRP A 203 -16.31 -29.41 -15.74
C TRP A 203 -15.52 -28.40 -16.60
N LEU A 204 -14.41 -28.82 -17.19
CA LEU A 204 -13.62 -27.99 -18.12
C LEU A 204 -14.45 -27.58 -19.35
N GLY A 205 -15.27 -28.49 -19.90
CA GLY A 205 -16.20 -28.17 -20.99
C GLY A 205 -17.18 -27.06 -20.62
N LEU A 206 -17.78 -27.13 -19.44
CA LEU A 206 -18.68 -26.08 -18.92
C LEU A 206 -17.93 -24.76 -18.72
N GLN A 207 -16.71 -24.79 -18.15
CA GLN A 207 -15.90 -23.60 -17.95
C GLN A 207 -15.49 -22.93 -19.28
N MET A 208 -15.19 -23.72 -20.31
CA MET A 208 -14.91 -23.18 -21.64
C MET A 208 -16.13 -22.47 -22.24
N LEU A 209 -17.34 -23.04 -22.07
CA LEU A 209 -18.59 -22.41 -22.49
C LEU A 209 -18.93 -21.17 -21.68
N GLU A 210 -18.50 -21.10 -20.40
CA GLU A 210 -18.59 -19.92 -19.53
C GLU A 210 -17.60 -18.81 -19.94
N GLY A 211 -16.62 -19.12 -20.82
CA GLY A 211 -15.62 -18.18 -21.33
C GLY A 211 -14.31 -18.18 -20.55
N ASP A 212 -14.03 -19.22 -19.77
CA ASP A 212 -12.80 -19.34 -18.98
C ASP A 212 -11.57 -19.53 -19.87
N ILE A 213 -10.65 -18.57 -19.80
CA ILE A 213 -9.43 -18.53 -20.60
C ILE A 213 -8.45 -19.62 -20.18
N TYR A 214 -8.38 -19.93 -18.87
CA TYR A 214 -7.47 -20.93 -18.35
C TYR A 214 -7.89 -22.34 -18.75
N SER A 215 -9.17 -22.67 -18.63
CA SER A 215 -9.72 -23.95 -19.07
C SER A 215 -9.55 -24.16 -20.57
N ARG A 216 -9.67 -23.10 -21.37
CA ARG A 216 -9.38 -23.11 -22.80
C ARG A 216 -7.90 -23.48 -23.09
N ALA A 217 -6.97 -22.89 -22.35
CA ALA A 217 -5.56 -23.20 -22.50
C ALA A 217 -5.18 -24.63 -22.03
N TYR A 218 -5.90 -25.15 -21.02
CA TYR A 218 -5.67 -26.48 -20.45
C TYR A 218 -6.28 -27.62 -21.28
N ALA A 219 -7.37 -27.32 -22.01
CA ALA A 219 -8.14 -28.31 -22.78
C ALA A 219 -7.45 -28.78 -24.09
N GLY A 220 -6.35 -28.13 -24.53
CA GLY A 220 -5.62 -28.52 -25.74
C GLY A 220 -6.48 -28.48 -27.00
N ASP A 221 -6.51 -29.58 -27.76
CA ASP A 221 -7.22 -29.67 -29.06
C ASP A 221 -8.73 -29.38 -28.98
N ALA A 222 -9.35 -29.52 -27.81
CA ALA A 222 -10.76 -29.23 -27.61
C ALA A 222 -11.03 -27.70 -27.72
N ALA A 223 -10.02 -26.85 -27.48
CA ALA A 223 -10.14 -25.41 -27.59
C ALA A 223 -10.49 -24.93 -29.01
N ASP A 224 -10.01 -25.61 -30.03
CA ASP A 224 -10.27 -25.27 -31.43
C ASP A 224 -11.72 -25.52 -31.87
N LYS A 225 -12.46 -26.33 -31.10
CA LYS A 225 -13.88 -26.63 -31.36
C LYS A 225 -14.86 -25.77 -30.56
N LEU A 226 -14.34 -24.91 -29.68
CA LEU A 226 -15.17 -24.06 -28.83
C LEU A 226 -16.08 -23.13 -29.65
N ASP A 227 -15.55 -22.53 -30.72
CA ASP A 227 -16.31 -21.62 -31.56
C ASP A 227 -17.48 -22.35 -32.30
N ILE A 228 -17.31 -23.62 -32.62
CA ILE A 228 -18.33 -24.47 -33.20
C ILE A 228 -19.41 -24.78 -32.14
N ALA A 229 -19.01 -25.14 -30.93
CA ALA A 229 -19.92 -25.41 -29.82
C ALA A 229 -20.74 -24.17 -29.45
N LEU A 230 -20.14 -23.00 -29.42
CA LEU A 230 -20.83 -21.73 -29.17
C LEU A 230 -21.80 -21.38 -30.31
N ALA A 231 -21.44 -21.63 -31.58
CA ALA A 231 -22.33 -21.44 -32.71
C ALA A 231 -23.53 -22.38 -32.65
N ASN A 232 -23.36 -23.65 -32.24
CA ASN A 232 -24.44 -24.60 -32.06
C ASN A 232 -25.41 -24.19 -30.94
N LEU A 233 -24.88 -23.54 -29.90
CA LEU A 233 -25.69 -23.06 -28.78
C LEU A 233 -26.47 -21.77 -29.11
N SER A 234 -25.97 -20.94 -30.04
CA SER A 234 -26.53 -19.62 -30.33
C SER A 234 -28.01 -19.62 -30.74
N ASP A 235 -28.51 -20.75 -31.28
CA ASP A 235 -29.90 -20.91 -31.66
C ASP A 235 -30.82 -21.26 -30.48
N GLU A 236 -30.29 -21.83 -29.41
CA GLU A 236 -31.05 -22.31 -28.25
C GLU A 236 -30.80 -21.48 -26.98
N ILE A 237 -29.62 -20.86 -26.87
CA ILE A 237 -29.14 -20.13 -25.66
C ILE A 237 -28.37 -18.88 -26.08
N ASP A 238 -28.88 -17.69 -25.73
CA ASP A 238 -28.24 -16.41 -26.09
C ASP A 238 -26.90 -16.17 -25.37
N ASP A 239 -26.78 -16.52 -24.09
CA ASP A 239 -25.60 -16.32 -23.27
C ASP A 239 -25.32 -17.55 -22.39
N PRO A 240 -24.43 -18.46 -22.83
CA PRO A 240 -24.09 -19.67 -22.07
C PRO A 240 -23.53 -19.38 -20.66
N ALA A 241 -22.73 -18.30 -20.50
CA ALA A 241 -22.14 -17.95 -19.21
C ALA A 241 -23.21 -17.54 -18.19
N LEU A 242 -24.20 -16.77 -18.62
CA LEU A 242 -25.33 -16.37 -17.78
C LEU A 242 -26.15 -17.57 -17.32
N HIS A 243 -26.46 -18.51 -18.23
CA HIS A 243 -27.24 -19.71 -17.89
C HIS A 243 -26.48 -20.68 -16.96
N ILE A 244 -25.17 -20.80 -17.10
CA ILE A 244 -24.34 -21.58 -16.17
C ILE A 244 -24.33 -20.96 -14.78
N ALA A 245 -24.14 -19.64 -14.69
CA ALA A 245 -24.17 -18.93 -13.42
C ALA A 245 -25.55 -19.02 -12.76
N ASP A 246 -26.64 -18.82 -13.53
CA ASP A 246 -27.99 -18.88 -13.02
C ASP A 246 -28.34 -20.29 -12.45
N ALA A 247 -27.98 -21.37 -13.14
CA ALA A 247 -28.18 -22.73 -12.66
C ALA A 247 -27.47 -22.99 -11.30
N ARG A 248 -26.24 -22.48 -11.15
CA ARG A 248 -25.52 -22.55 -9.87
C ARG A 248 -26.22 -21.74 -8.78
N TYR A 249 -26.61 -20.50 -9.06
CA TYR A 249 -27.31 -19.65 -8.08
C TYR A 249 -28.67 -20.18 -7.69
N GLN A 250 -29.45 -20.75 -8.62
CA GLN A 250 -30.73 -21.43 -8.30
C GLN A 250 -30.48 -22.62 -7.36
N THR A 251 -29.47 -23.43 -7.62
CA THR A 251 -29.10 -24.55 -6.73
C THR A 251 -28.70 -24.05 -5.34
N ILE A 252 -27.90 -22.99 -5.27
CA ILE A 252 -27.47 -22.38 -3.99
C ILE A 252 -28.68 -21.87 -3.21
N ALA A 253 -29.57 -21.13 -3.87
CA ALA A 253 -30.79 -20.62 -3.25
C ALA A 253 -31.64 -21.77 -2.66
N ALA A 254 -31.85 -22.83 -3.43
CA ALA A 254 -32.58 -24.01 -2.97
C ALA A 254 -31.92 -24.72 -1.79
N ILE A 255 -30.56 -24.76 -1.74
CA ILE A 255 -29.83 -25.28 -0.59
C ILE A 255 -30.02 -24.36 0.61
N CYS A 256 -29.77 -23.06 0.46
CA CYS A 256 -29.89 -22.07 1.53
C CYS A 256 -31.28 -22.03 2.14
N ASP A 257 -32.33 -22.02 1.33
CA ASP A 257 -33.72 -22.04 1.79
C ASP A 257 -34.07 -23.30 2.60
N ALA A 258 -33.45 -24.44 2.25
CA ALA A 258 -33.71 -25.69 2.95
C ALA A 258 -32.95 -25.84 4.27
N VAL A 259 -31.77 -25.17 4.41
CA VAL A 259 -30.87 -25.38 5.56
C VAL A 259 -30.77 -24.18 6.50
N SER A 260 -31.14 -22.97 6.03
CA SER A 260 -31.07 -21.77 6.86
C SER A 260 -32.45 -21.30 7.30
N ASN A 261 -32.68 -21.33 8.62
CA ASN A 261 -33.82 -20.65 9.23
C ASN A 261 -33.37 -19.26 9.70
N THR A 262 -33.60 -18.26 8.85
CA THR A 262 -33.45 -16.86 9.24
C THR A 262 -34.67 -16.41 10.05
N LEU A 263 -34.50 -16.35 11.36
CA LEU A 263 -35.45 -15.63 12.21
C LEU A 263 -35.23 -14.14 11.96
N THR A 264 -35.88 -13.57 10.91
CA THR A 264 -35.86 -12.14 10.57
C THR A 264 -34.46 -11.49 10.70
N ALA A 265 -33.60 -11.78 9.75
CA ALA A 265 -32.33 -11.05 9.61
C ALA A 265 -32.60 -9.65 9.00
N GLU A 266 -33.13 -8.74 9.79
CA GLU A 266 -32.87 -7.32 9.50
C GLU A 266 -31.35 -7.10 9.74
N PRO A 267 -30.59 -6.56 8.75
CA PRO A 267 -29.26 -6.08 9.02
C PRO A 267 -29.31 -5.19 10.26
N SER A 268 -28.34 -5.27 11.15
CA SER A 268 -28.42 -4.56 12.44
C SER A 268 -28.89 -3.14 12.15
N ARG A 269 -30.01 -2.69 12.76
CA ARG A 269 -30.66 -1.40 12.48
C ARG A 269 -29.64 -0.28 12.52
N PHE A 270 -28.59 -0.44 13.32
CA PHE A 270 -27.48 0.48 13.45
C PHE A 270 -26.63 0.54 12.15
N THR A 271 -26.19 -0.62 11.61
CA THR A 271 -25.40 -0.66 10.38
C THR A 271 -26.18 -0.08 9.20
N ALA A 272 -27.45 -0.46 9.04
CA ALA A 272 -28.30 0.05 7.97
C ALA A 272 -28.56 1.57 8.09
N ALA A 273 -28.76 2.08 9.32
CA ALA A 273 -28.92 3.50 9.56
C ALA A 273 -27.65 4.30 9.25
N MET A 274 -26.48 3.80 9.69
CA MET A 274 -25.19 4.40 9.38
C MET A 274 -24.89 4.37 7.87
N ASP A 275 -25.15 3.27 7.19
CA ASP A 275 -24.90 3.12 5.77
C ASP A 275 -25.79 4.05 4.94
N LYS A 276 -27.03 4.30 5.34
CA LYS A 276 -27.91 5.26 4.70
C LYS A 276 -27.33 6.69 4.68
N VAL A 277 -26.56 7.05 5.72
CA VAL A 277 -25.90 8.36 5.82
C VAL A 277 -24.56 8.36 5.10
N ILE A 278 -23.71 7.38 5.37
CA ILE A 278 -22.32 7.31 4.88
C ILE A 278 -22.25 7.02 3.39
N LEU A 279 -23.14 6.16 2.86
CA LEU A 279 -23.19 5.83 1.44
C LEU A 279 -24.05 6.80 0.62
N ASN A 280 -24.58 7.86 1.25
CA ASN A 280 -25.36 8.86 0.55
C ASN A 280 -24.52 9.58 -0.51
N ARG A 281 -25.06 9.71 -1.73
CA ARG A 281 -24.37 10.31 -2.89
C ARG A 281 -23.79 11.71 -2.62
N PHE A 282 -24.47 12.52 -1.82
CA PHE A 282 -24.06 13.91 -1.52
C PHE A 282 -23.31 14.03 -0.19
N LEU A 283 -23.67 13.24 0.82
CA LEU A 283 -23.07 13.30 2.14
C LEU A 283 -21.83 12.42 2.28
N GLY A 284 -21.71 11.36 1.49
CA GLY A 284 -20.61 10.39 1.62
C GLY A 284 -19.23 11.01 1.45
N LEU A 285 -19.03 11.87 0.45
CA LEU A 285 -17.75 12.56 0.23
C LEU A 285 -17.43 13.59 1.35
N PRO A 286 -18.33 14.48 1.76
CA PRO A 286 -18.09 15.36 2.91
C PRO A 286 -17.78 14.60 4.21
N ILE A 287 -18.54 13.55 4.52
CA ILE A 287 -18.30 12.73 5.71
C ILE A 287 -16.92 12.07 5.64
N PHE A 288 -16.56 11.52 4.49
CA PHE A 288 -15.25 10.94 4.29
C PHE A 288 -14.13 11.97 4.52
N LEU A 289 -14.23 13.16 3.93
CA LEU A 289 -13.24 14.22 4.11
C LEU A 289 -13.16 14.67 5.59
N PHE A 290 -14.29 14.71 6.28
CA PHE A 290 -14.33 15.04 7.69
C PHE A 290 -13.64 13.96 8.57
N VAL A 291 -13.92 12.68 8.32
CA VAL A 291 -13.28 11.56 9.05
C VAL A 291 -11.77 11.55 8.80
N MET A 292 -11.34 11.78 7.57
CA MET A 292 -9.92 11.87 7.23
C MET A 292 -9.26 13.09 7.86
N TYR A 293 -9.94 14.24 7.84
CA TYR A 293 -9.47 15.45 8.54
C TYR A 293 -9.28 15.18 10.04
N LEU A 294 -10.25 14.56 10.68
CA LEU A 294 -10.18 14.20 12.11
C LEU A 294 -9.01 13.22 12.38
N MET A 295 -8.83 12.23 11.53
CA MET A 295 -7.71 11.29 11.61
C MET A 295 -6.37 12.02 11.55
N PHE A 296 -6.18 12.92 10.57
CA PHE A 296 -4.93 13.67 10.43
C PHE A 296 -4.73 14.66 11.58
N LEU A 297 -5.78 15.35 12.00
CA LEU A 297 -5.73 16.26 13.13
C LEU A 297 -5.23 15.55 14.40
N LEU A 298 -5.81 14.40 14.72
CA LEU A 298 -5.41 13.63 15.90
C LEU A 298 -4.00 13.06 15.76
N ALA A 299 -3.65 12.55 14.57
CA ALA A 299 -2.34 11.95 14.34
C ALA A 299 -1.21 13.00 14.42
N ILE A 300 -1.43 14.19 13.85
CA ILE A 300 -0.44 15.28 13.87
C ILE A 300 -0.33 15.89 15.28
N ASN A 301 -1.45 16.23 15.91
CA ASN A 301 -1.42 16.90 17.20
C ASN A 301 -0.89 15.99 18.32
N ILE A 302 -1.40 14.76 18.43
CA ILE A 302 -0.91 13.82 19.47
C ILE A 302 0.51 13.33 19.13
N GLY A 303 0.78 13.05 17.85
CA GLY A 303 2.12 12.66 17.41
C GLY A 303 3.15 13.77 17.59
N GLY A 304 2.78 15.02 17.27
CA GLY A 304 3.62 16.20 17.47
C GLY A 304 3.88 16.48 18.96
N ALA A 305 2.85 16.39 19.80
CA ALA A 305 3.03 16.55 21.25
C ALA A 305 3.99 15.51 21.88
N LEU A 306 4.11 14.33 21.28
CA LEU A 306 5.07 13.30 21.71
C LEU A 306 6.45 13.44 21.05
N GLN A 307 6.59 14.31 20.05
CA GLN A 307 7.82 14.46 19.27
C GLN A 307 9.00 14.97 20.10
N PRO A 308 8.88 15.97 21.02
CA PRO A 308 10.02 16.53 21.75
C PRO A 308 10.81 15.51 22.55
N ILE A 309 10.16 14.51 23.17
CA ILE A 309 10.88 13.45 23.91
C ILE A 309 11.78 12.61 23.00
N PHE A 310 11.39 12.41 21.77
CA PHE A 310 12.19 11.67 20.78
C PHE A 310 13.24 12.56 20.14
N ASP A 311 12.97 13.82 19.91
CA ASP A 311 13.88 14.79 19.29
C ASP A 311 14.95 15.23 20.27
N ALA A 312 14.59 16.02 21.30
CA ALA A 312 15.52 16.46 22.30
C ALA A 312 16.19 15.29 23.06
N GLY A 313 15.44 14.22 23.34
CA GLY A 313 16.00 13.01 23.93
C GLY A 313 17.04 12.32 23.05
N SER A 314 16.85 12.29 21.73
CA SER A 314 17.85 11.72 20.82
C SER A 314 19.06 12.64 20.60
N VAL A 315 18.87 13.96 20.62
CA VAL A 315 19.97 14.94 20.63
C VAL A 315 20.83 14.75 21.88
N ALA A 316 20.21 14.73 23.06
CA ALA A 316 20.88 14.54 24.34
C ALA A 316 21.73 13.25 24.37
N VAL A 317 21.19 12.13 23.89
CA VAL A 317 21.86 10.82 23.94
C VAL A 317 22.86 10.62 22.81
N PHE A 318 22.47 10.87 21.56
CA PHE A 318 23.25 10.48 20.38
C PHE A 318 24.10 11.60 19.79
N ILE A 319 23.84 12.87 20.13
CA ILE A 319 24.69 13.98 19.70
C ILE A 319 25.51 14.50 20.87
N HIS A 320 24.87 15.11 21.86
CA HIS A 320 25.56 15.70 23.00
C HIS A 320 26.30 14.63 23.85
N GLY A 321 25.67 13.48 24.08
CA GLY A 321 26.28 12.36 24.80
C GLY A 321 27.53 11.81 24.11
N ILE A 322 27.53 11.73 22.77
CA ILE A 322 28.71 11.31 21.99
C ILE A 322 29.77 12.40 22.01
N GLN A 323 29.44 13.69 21.93
CA GLN A 323 30.39 14.80 22.05
C GLN A 323 31.01 14.84 23.41
N TRP A 324 30.24 14.66 24.48
CA TRP A 324 30.76 14.56 25.85
C TRP A 324 31.71 13.35 26.04
N LEU A 325 31.31 12.19 25.47
CA LEU A 325 32.16 10.99 25.52
C LEU A 325 33.48 11.19 24.75
N GLY A 326 33.41 11.83 23.58
CA GLY A 326 34.56 12.16 22.77
C GLY A 326 35.52 13.09 23.53
N TYR A 327 35.00 14.12 24.21
CA TYR A 327 35.77 15.01 25.05
C TYR A 327 36.42 14.25 26.22
N THR A 328 35.66 13.39 26.91
CA THR A 328 36.13 12.64 28.07
C THR A 328 37.21 11.59 27.71
N LEU A 329 37.02 10.91 26.57
CA LEU A 329 37.95 9.87 26.08
C LEU A 329 39.06 10.42 25.16
N HIS A 330 39.09 11.75 24.95
CA HIS A 330 40.07 12.43 24.08
C HIS A 330 40.09 11.87 22.65
N PHE A 331 38.89 11.65 22.05
CA PHE A 331 38.81 11.25 20.67
C PHE A 331 39.30 12.36 19.74
N PRO A 332 39.87 12.02 18.57
CA PRO A 332 40.14 13.01 17.53
C PRO A 332 38.85 13.73 17.09
N ASP A 333 38.93 15.04 16.84
CA ASP A 333 37.76 15.87 16.50
C ASP A 333 36.98 15.31 15.31
N TRP A 334 37.64 14.84 14.26
CA TRP A 334 36.98 14.22 13.11
C TRP A 334 36.16 13.00 13.48
N LEU A 335 36.59 12.19 14.46
CA LEU A 335 35.86 11.00 14.89
C LEU A 335 34.65 11.39 15.73
N THR A 336 34.77 12.37 16.59
CA THR A 336 33.66 12.92 17.40
C THR A 336 32.58 13.52 16.50
N VAL A 337 32.96 14.34 15.51
CA VAL A 337 32.04 14.92 14.52
C VAL A 337 31.38 13.82 13.70
N PHE A 338 32.11 12.83 13.22
CA PHE A 338 31.54 11.72 12.44
C PHE A 338 30.54 10.90 13.25
N LEU A 339 30.82 10.59 14.50
CA LEU A 339 29.93 9.81 15.36
C LEU A 339 28.73 10.64 15.81
N ALA A 340 28.92 11.86 16.28
CA ALA A 340 27.85 12.71 16.81
C ALA A 340 26.93 13.23 15.68
N GLN A 341 27.51 13.88 14.69
CA GLN A 341 26.72 14.50 13.62
C GLN A 341 26.34 13.51 12.50
N GLY A 342 27.22 12.56 12.18
CA GLY A 342 26.94 11.55 11.16
C GLY A 342 25.95 10.51 11.65
N ILE A 343 26.31 9.71 12.64
CA ILE A 343 25.47 8.62 13.14
C ILE A 343 24.38 9.16 14.05
N GLY A 344 24.73 10.00 15.03
CA GLY A 344 23.80 10.61 15.98
C GLY A 344 22.76 11.48 15.27
N GLY A 345 23.17 12.36 14.36
CA GLY A 345 22.28 13.17 13.55
C GLY A 345 21.38 12.34 12.63
N GLY A 346 21.90 11.23 12.07
CA GLY A 346 21.10 10.29 11.29
C GLY A 346 20.01 9.59 12.12
N ILE A 347 20.30 9.22 13.36
CA ILE A 347 19.33 8.65 14.30
C ILE A 347 18.31 9.72 14.69
N ASN A 348 18.77 10.93 14.99
CA ASN A 348 17.92 12.06 15.32
C ASN A 348 16.96 12.44 14.18
N THR A 349 17.32 12.25 12.92
CA THR A 349 16.41 12.47 11.79
C THR A 349 15.24 11.45 11.76
N VAL A 350 15.41 10.26 12.33
CA VAL A 350 14.41 9.18 12.27
C VAL A 350 13.52 9.14 13.51
N LEU A 351 14.09 9.33 14.69
CA LEU A 351 13.39 9.14 15.97
C LEU A 351 12.19 10.09 16.17
N PRO A 352 12.27 11.38 15.85
CA PRO A 352 11.12 12.30 15.96
C PRO A 352 9.93 11.93 15.10
N LEU A 353 10.13 11.18 14.01
CA LEU A 353 9.06 10.72 13.13
C LEU A 353 8.27 9.52 13.70
N VAL A 354 8.85 8.80 14.67
CA VAL A 354 8.27 7.57 15.22
C VAL A 354 6.89 7.79 15.85
N PRO A 355 6.67 8.78 16.74
CA PRO A 355 5.36 8.99 17.35
C PRO A 355 4.30 9.41 16.33
N GLN A 356 4.63 10.32 15.42
CA GLN A 356 3.70 10.81 14.42
C GLN A 356 3.26 9.70 13.44
N ILE A 357 4.20 8.92 12.94
CA ILE A 357 3.92 7.78 12.05
C ILE A 357 3.18 6.67 12.81
N GLY A 358 3.54 6.43 14.08
CA GLY A 358 2.87 5.49 14.95
C GLY A 358 1.39 5.82 15.16
N MET A 359 1.09 7.07 15.48
CA MET A 359 -0.30 7.54 15.63
C MET A 359 -1.08 7.45 14.33
N MET A 360 -0.46 7.78 13.20
CA MET A 360 -1.10 7.64 11.89
C MET A 360 -1.43 6.16 11.58
N TYR A 361 -0.52 5.21 11.84
CA TYR A 361 -0.81 3.80 11.66
C TYR A 361 -1.90 3.28 12.61
N LEU A 362 -1.95 3.81 13.84
CA LEU A 362 -2.96 3.45 14.81
C LEU A 362 -4.36 3.83 14.32
N PHE A 363 -4.55 5.08 13.90
CA PHE A 363 -5.84 5.56 13.39
C PHE A 363 -6.20 4.90 12.06
N LEU A 364 -5.24 4.68 11.17
CA LEU A 364 -5.48 3.97 9.92
C LEU A 364 -5.96 2.53 10.18
N SER A 365 -5.30 1.81 11.10
CA SER A 365 -5.72 0.45 11.49
C SER A 365 -7.10 0.47 12.15
N PHE A 366 -7.41 1.51 12.93
CA PHE A 366 -8.75 1.67 13.53
C PHE A 366 -9.83 1.84 12.45
N LEU A 367 -9.61 2.68 11.44
CA LEU A 367 -10.55 2.89 10.34
C LEU A 367 -10.69 1.64 9.46
N GLU A 368 -9.59 0.91 9.25
CA GLU A 368 -9.57 -0.35 8.50
C GLU A 368 -10.38 -1.43 9.23
N ASP A 369 -10.06 -1.70 10.49
CA ASP A 369 -10.71 -2.73 11.30
C ASP A 369 -12.19 -2.40 11.61
N SER A 370 -12.57 -1.11 11.69
CA SER A 370 -13.96 -0.71 11.92
C SER A 370 -14.90 -1.01 10.74
N GLY A 371 -14.35 -1.29 9.55
CA GLY A 371 -15.11 -1.48 8.32
C GLY A 371 -15.47 -0.17 7.59
N TYR A 372 -15.00 0.99 8.09
CA TYR A 372 -15.27 2.29 7.46
C TYR A 372 -14.56 2.43 6.09
N MET A 373 -13.32 1.91 5.96
CA MET A 373 -12.52 2.05 4.74
C MET A 373 -13.17 1.39 3.52
N ALA A 374 -13.90 0.29 3.70
CA ALA A 374 -14.66 -0.35 2.63
C ALA A 374 -15.73 0.59 2.05
N ARG A 375 -16.44 1.32 2.92
CA ARG A 375 -17.48 2.28 2.51
C ARG A 375 -16.90 3.50 1.83
N ALA A 376 -15.79 3.99 2.35
CA ALA A 376 -15.04 5.09 1.72
C ALA A 376 -14.61 4.72 0.29
N ALA A 377 -14.07 3.50 0.10
CA ALA A 377 -13.72 2.98 -1.21
C ALA A 377 -14.94 2.89 -2.15
N PHE A 378 -16.09 2.44 -1.65
CA PHE A 378 -17.33 2.37 -2.42
C PHE A 378 -17.83 3.75 -2.87
N VAL A 379 -17.86 4.73 -1.96
CA VAL A 379 -18.28 6.11 -2.29
C VAL A 379 -17.41 6.73 -3.39
N MET A 380 -16.11 6.42 -3.37
CA MET A 380 -15.14 7.00 -4.32
C MET A 380 -14.96 6.20 -5.60
N ASP A 381 -15.60 5.03 -5.72
CA ASP A 381 -15.39 4.11 -6.84
C ASP A 381 -15.68 4.76 -8.19
N ARG A 382 -16.77 5.50 -8.31
CA ARG A 382 -17.13 6.20 -9.56
C ARG A 382 -16.06 7.20 -10.03
N LEU A 383 -15.44 7.92 -9.09
CA LEU A 383 -14.37 8.87 -9.41
C LEU A 383 -13.10 8.14 -9.86
N MET A 384 -12.77 7.05 -9.17
CA MET A 384 -11.58 6.25 -9.48
C MET A 384 -11.71 5.50 -10.80
N GLN A 385 -12.89 4.99 -11.14
CA GLN A 385 -13.16 4.34 -12.44
C GLN A 385 -12.90 5.28 -13.63
N ALA A 386 -13.19 6.56 -13.51
CA ALA A 386 -12.83 7.55 -14.54
C ALA A 386 -11.32 7.59 -14.82
N LEU A 387 -10.51 7.35 -13.80
CA LEU A 387 -9.04 7.24 -13.92
C LEU A 387 -8.58 5.85 -14.38
N GLY A 388 -9.48 4.86 -14.47
CA GLY A 388 -9.15 3.47 -14.76
C GLY A 388 -8.56 2.72 -13.55
N LEU A 389 -8.99 3.10 -12.35
CA LEU A 389 -8.63 2.52 -11.07
C LEU A 389 -9.89 2.06 -10.32
N PRO A 390 -9.83 1.00 -9.50
CA PRO A 390 -10.92 0.62 -8.61
C PRO A 390 -11.00 1.58 -7.42
N GLY A 391 -12.17 1.67 -6.79
CA GLY A 391 -12.39 2.52 -5.60
C GLY A 391 -11.43 2.27 -4.45
N LYS A 392 -10.96 1.02 -4.29
CA LYS A 392 -9.93 0.67 -3.28
C LYS A 392 -8.65 1.50 -3.43
N SER A 393 -8.30 1.96 -4.65
CA SER A 393 -7.09 2.77 -4.90
C SER A 393 -7.14 4.15 -4.25
N PHE A 394 -8.34 4.64 -3.95
CA PHE A 394 -8.51 5.95 -3.33
C PHE A 394 -7.95 6.01 -1.90
N VAL A 395 -8.08 4.92 -1.16
CA VAL A 395 -7.61 4.83 0.23
C VAL A 395 -6.10 5.07 0.35
N PRO A 396 -5.23 4.34 -0.36
CA PRO A 396 -3.79 4.64 -0.38
C PRO A 396 -3.48 6.07 -0.80
N LEU A 397 -4.17 6.61 -1.82
CA LEU A 397 -3.90 7.97 -2.31
C LEU A 397 -4.19 9.04 -1.26
N ILE A 398 -5.31 8.93 -0.54
CA ILE A 398 -5.66 9.88 0.55
C ILE A 398 -4.66 9.78 1.71
N VAL A 399 -4.25 8.58 2.08
CA VAL A 399 -3.21 8.39 3.12
C VAL A 399 -1.92 9.15 2.75
N GLY A 400 -1.68 9.35 1.45
CA GLY A 400 -0.56 10.14 0.94
C GLY A 400 -0.53 11.60 1.39
N PHE A 401 -1.67 12.20 1.75
CA PHE A 401 -1.69 13.56 2.34
C PHE A 401 -1.08 13.61 3.74
N GLY A 402 -1.13 12.51 4.49
CA GLY A 402 -0.40 12.40 5.74
C GLY A 402 1.06 12.02 5.51
N CYS A 403 1.28 10.86 4.89
CA CYS A 403 2.61 10.34 4.56
C CYS A 403 2.58 9.42 3.34
N ASN A 404 3.48 9.66 2.40
CA ASN A 404 3.55 8.88 1.16
C ASN A 404 4.10 7.45 1.35
N VAL A 405 4.82 7.16 2.46
CA VAL A 405 5.32 5.81 2.73
C VAL A 405 4.18 4.81 2.96
N PRO A 406 3.26 5.03 3.94
CA PRO A 406 2.11 4.15 4.10
C PRO A 406 1.16 4.17 2.91
N SER A 407 1.08 5.27 2.16
CA SER A 407 0.35 5.34 0.89
C SER A 407 0.84 4.29 -0.11
N VAL A 408 2.14 4.29 -0.40
CA VAL A 408 2.77 3.31 -1.30
C VAL A 408 2.63 1.89 -0.77
N MET A 409 2.83 1.68 0.54
CA MET A 409 2.67 0.36 1.17
C MET A 409 1.21 -0.11 1.16
N GLY A 410 0.26 0.80 1.30
CA GLY A 410 -1.18 0.51 1.26
C GLY A 410 -1.65 0.02 -0.11
N ALA A 411 -0.93 0.35 -1.18
CA ALA A 411 -1.25 -0.14 -2.52
C ALA A 411 -1.16 -1.68 -2.67
N ARG A 412 -0.62 -2.39 -1.67
CA ARG A 412 -0.63 -3.87 -1.61
C ARG A 412 -2.04 -4.47 -1.55
N THR A 413 -3.01 -3.71 -1.05
CA THR A 413 -4.41 -4.14 -0.97
C THR A 413 -5.11 -4.22 -2.32
N LEU A 414 -4.44 -3.76 -3.37
CA LEU A 414 -4.94 -3.81 -4.75
C LEU A 414 -4.52 -5.12 -5.40
N ASP A 415 -5.50 -5.82 -5.94
CA ASP A 415 -5.34 -7.17 -6.48
C ASP A 415 -4.61 -7.15 -7.83
N ALA A 416 -4.98 -6.22 -8.72
CA ALA A 416 -4.38 -6.12 -10.06
C ALA A 416 -3.01 -5.38 -10.03
N PRO A 417 -1.94 -5.99 -10.58
CA PRO A 417 -0.60 -5.38 -10.61
C PRO A 417 -0.55 -4.01 -11.30
N ARG A 418 -1.35 -3.82 -12.35
CA ARG A 418 -1.49 -2.56 -13.09
C ARG A 418 -2.02 -1.44 -12.19
N GLU A 419 -3.11 -1.71 -11.48
CA GLU A 419 -3.78 -0.77 -10.59
C GLU A 419 -2.89 -0.38 -9.41
N ARG A 420 -2.20 -1.39 -8.85
CA ARG A 420 -1.20 -1.18 -7.80
C ARG A 420 -0.07 -0.26 -8.26
N LEU A 421 0.50 -0.50 -9.44
CA LEU A 421 1.57 0.34 -10.00
C LEU A 421 1.09 1.76 -10.30
N MET A 422 -0.09 1.93 -10.89
CA MET A 422 -0.65 3.26 -11.15
C MET A 422 -0.83 4.04 -9.85
N THR A 423 -1.39 3.42 -8.83
CA THR A 423 -1.58 4.02 -7.50
C THR A 423 -0.23 4.41 -6.87
N ILE A 424 0.78 3.53 -6.93
CA ILE A 424 2.14 3.79 -6.45
C ILE A 424 2.78 4.98 -7.18
N MET A 425 2.56 5.13 -8.48
CA MET A 425 3.12 6.24 -9.26
C MET A 425 2.41 7.57 -9.02
N MET A 426 1.13 7.56 -8.64
CA MET A 426 0.35 8.76 -8.30
C MET A 426 0.63 9.25 -6.87
N ALA A 427 0.90 8.34 -5.93
CA ALA A 427 1.08 8.63 -4.51
C ALA A 427 2.12 9.73 -4.19
N PRO A 428 3.29 9.83 -4.84
CA PRO A 428 4.30 10.85 -4.52
C PRO A 428 3.85 12.29 -4.77
N PHE A 429 2.83 12.51 -5.60
CA PHE A 429 2.29 13.85 -5.89
C PHE A 429 1.36 14.37 -4.81
N MET A 430 0.88 13.50 -3.90
CA MET A 430 0.11 13.91 -2.73
C MET A 430 1.02 14.68 -1.76
N SER A 431 0.56 15.87 -1.33
CA SER A 431 1.32 16.72 -0.42
C SER A 431 1.25 16.16 1.00
N CYS A 432 2.36 15.61 1.51
CA CYS A 432 2.43 15.12 2.89
C CYS A 432 2.62 16.26 3.92
N GLY A 433 2.38 15.94 5.21
CA GLY A 433 2.50 16.92 6.30
C GLY A 433 3.87 17.61 6.39
N ALA A 434 4.94 16.89 6.11
CA ALA A 434 6.29 17.46 6.09
C ALA A 434 6.51 18.57 5.03
N ARG A 435 5.79 18.51 3.92
CA ARG A 435 5.80 19.59 2.91
C ARG A 435 5.04 20.83 3.42
N LEU A 436 4.02 20.63 4.25
CA LEU A 436 3.23 21.73 4.79
C LEU A 436 4.09 22.70 5.61
N ALA A 437 5.04 22.20 6.39
CA ALA A 437 5.95 23.05 7.16
C ALA A 437 6.78 23.97 6.25
N ILE A 438 7.32 23.43 5.14
CA ILE A 438 8.04 24.26 4.15
C ILE A 438 7.11 25.30 3.53
N PHE A 439 5.89 24.89 3.15
CA PHE A 439 4.92 25.81 2.53
C PHE A 439 4.50 26.92 3.52
N ALA A 440 4.35 26.62 4.81
CA ALA A 440 3.97 27.58 5.83
C ALA A 440 5.06 28.65 6.01
N VAL A 441 6.34 28.25 6.08
CA VAL A 441 7.47 29.20 6.20
C VAL A 441 7.53 30.12 4.99
N PHE A 442 7.46 29.59 3.77
CA PHE A 442 7.46 30.41 2.56
C PHE A 442 6.19 31.26 2.42
N ALA A 443 5.04 30.73 2.86
CA ALA A 443 3.78 31.50 2.87
C ALA A 443 3.88 32.71 3.79
N ALA A 444 4.46 32.55 4.98
CA ALA A 444 4.68 33.64 5.92
C ALA A 444 5.69 34.66 5.38
N ALA A 445 6.79 34.20 4.77
CA ALA A 445 7.85 35.09 4.30
C ALA A 445 7.48 35.90 3.04
N PHE A 446 6.73 35.34 2.09
CA PHE A 446 6.51 35.96 0.76
C PHE A 446 5.07 36.36 0.46
N PHE A 447 4.06 35.75 1.11
CA PHE A 447 2.64 35.92 0.71
C PHE A 447 1.77 36.60 1.77
N GLY A 448 2.24 36.76 3.00
CA GLY A 448 1.52 37.45 4.06
C GLY A 448 0.06 36.98 4.19
N GLN A 449 -0.92 37.88 4.00
CA GLN A 449 -2.35 37.52 4.09
C GLN A 449 -2.83 36.54 3.03
N ASN A 450 -2.14 36.40 1.90
CA ASN A 450 -2.48 35.47 0.84
C ASN A 450 -1.79 34.09 1.01
N GLY A 451 -1.05 33.87 2.08
CA GLY A 451 -0.30 32.64 2.33
C GLY A 451 -1.18 31.38 2.32
N ALA A 452 -2.35 31.44 2.95
CA ALA A 452 -3.29 30.33 2.96
C ALA A 452 -3.78 29.94 1.55
N LEU A 453 -4.03 30.93 0.68
CA LEU A 453 -4.43 30.67 -0.71
C LEU A 453 -3.28 30.07 -1.52
N ALA A 454 -2.05 30.52 -1.30
CA ALA A 454 -0.87 29.95 -1.95
C ALA A 454 -0.68 28.47 -1.55
N VAL A 455 -0.78 28.15 -0.27
CA VAL A 455 -0.71 26.76 0.21
C VAL A 455 -1.83 25.92 -0.37
N PHE A 456 -3.06 26.38 -0.34
CA PHE A 456 -4.22 25.68 -0.90
C PHE A 456 -4.03 25.39 -2.40
N SER A 457 -3.53 26.38 -3.17
CA SER A 457 -3.28 26.19 -4.60
C SER A 457 -2.22 25.11 -4.88
N LEU A 458 -1.20 24.95 -4.03
CA LEU A 458 -0.21 23.89 -4.12
C LEU A 458 -0.83 22.50 -3.85
N TYR A 459 -1.74 22.38 -2.88
CA TYR A 459 -2.46 21.11 -2.66
C TYR A 459 -3.31 20.71 -3.86
N VAL A 460 -4.06 21.66 -4.42
CA VAL A 460 -4.86 21.43 -5.63
C VAL A 460 -3.96 21.04 -6.81
N LEU A 461 -2.83 21.73 -6.97
CA LEU A 461 -1.85 21.41 -8.00
C LEU A 461 -1.31 19.99 -7.87
N GLY A 462 -0.98 19.53 -6.65
CA GLY A 462 -0.54 18.17 -6.38
C GLY A 462 -1.58 17.12 -6.80
N ILE A 463 -2.85 17.34 -6.47
CA ILE A 463 -3.96 16.47 -6.88
C ILE A 463 -4.09 16.42 -8.41
N VAL A 464 -4.07 17.57 -9.06
CA VAL A 464 -4.16 17.67 -10.52
C VAL A 464 -3.00 16.91 -11.18
N MET A 465 -1.78 17.06 -10.67
CA MET A 465 -0.61 16.36 -11.23
C MET A 465 -0.65 14.85 -10.97
N ALA A 466 -1.20 14.39 -9.85
CA ALA A 466 -1.45 12.98 -9.61
C ALA A 466 -2.45 12.41 -10.63
N ILE A 467 -3.56 13.11 -10.88
CA ILE A 467 -4.57 12.73 -11.87
C ILE A 467 -3.96 12.70 -13.28
N LEU A 468 -3.24 13.74 -13.68
CA LEU A 468 -2.58 13.81 -14.99
C LEU A 468 -1.56 12.69 -15.17
N THR A 469 -0.79 12.36 -14.13
CA THR A 469 0.15 11.22 -14.15
C THR A 469 -0.60 9.90 -14.32
N GLY A 470 -1.69 9.67 -13.61
CA GLY A 470 -2.54 8.50 -13.76
C GLY A 470 -3.12 8.37 -15.17
N LEU A 471 -3.67 9.45 -15.71
CA LEU A 471 -4.20 9.50 -17.08
C LEU A 471 -3.09 9.29 -18.14
N MET A 472 -1.91 9.87 -17.95
CA MET A 472 -0.77 9.66 -18.81
C MET A 472 -0.36 8.18 -18.85
N LEU A 473 -0.22 7.53 -17.68
CA LEU A 473 0.10 6.12 -17.58
C LEU A 473 -0.96 5.24 -18.23
N LYS A 474 -2.26 5.54 -18.01
CA LYS A 474 -3.39 4.85 -18.62
C LYS A 474 -3.35 4.89 -20.15
N HIS A 475 -2.98 6.04 -20.75
CA HIS A 475 -2.99 6.21 -22.20
C HIS A 475 -1.65 5.84 -22.88
N THR A 476 -0.58 5.64 -22.10
CA THR A 476 0.76 5.35 -22.67
C THR A 476 1.20 3.92 -22.34
N ILE A 477 1.69 3.68 -21.14
CA ILE A 477 2.38 2.44 -20.76
C ILE A 477 1.41 1.37 -20.26
N MET A 478 0.38 1.78 -19.48
CA MET A 478 -0.52 0.89 -18.74
C MET A 478 -1.94 0.92 -19.31
N ARG A 479 -2.11 0.59 -20.59
CA ARG A 479 -3.42 0.53 -21.23
C ARG A 479 -4.24 -0.64 -20.66
N GLY A 480 -5.56 -0.47 -20.57
CA GLY A 480 -6.52 -1.46 -20.09
C GLY A 480 -7.65 -0.81 -19.30
N GLU A 481 -8.68 -1.57 -19.02
CA GLU A 481 -9.82 -1.16 -18.20
C GLU A 481 -9.56 -1.50 -16.73
N ALA A 482 -10.24 -0.83 -15.81
CA ALA A 482 -10.21 -1.17 -14.39
C ALA A 482 -10.92 -2.51 -14.18
N SER A 483 -10.43 -3.32 -13.25
CA SER A 483 -11.14 -4.52 -12.83
C SER A 483 -12.50 -4.12 -12.24
N PRO A 484 -13.58 -4.87 -12.53
CA PRO A 484 -14.88 -4.60 -11.94
C PRO A 484 -14.78 -4.69 -10.41
N PHE A 485 -15.20 -3.63 -9.74
CA PHE A 485 -15.10 -3.53 -8.29
C PHE A 485 -16.36 -4.12 -7.64
N VAL A 486 -16.26 -5.36 -7.19
CA VAL A 486 -17.28 -6.01 -6.36
C VAL A 486 -16.71 -6.19 -4.96
N MET A 487 -17.27 -5.51 -3.97
CA MET A 487 -16.83 -5.61 -2.58
C MET A 487 -18.02 -5.72 -1.64
N GLU A 488 -17.96 -6.70 -0.76
CA GLU A 488 -18.88 -6.78 0.36
C GLU A 488 -18.55 -5.69 1.39
N LEU A 489 -19.59 -5.02 1.87
CA LEU A 489 -19.44 -4.07 2.96
C LEU A 489 -19.45 -4.86 4.29
N PRO A 490 -18.33 -4.95 5.00
CA PRO A 490 -18.27 -5.66 6.26
C PRO A 490 -19.18 -5.00 7.30
N VAL A 491 -19.71 -5.75 8.26
CA VAL A 491 -20.47 -5.18 9.37
C VAL A 491 -19.58 -4.27 10.21
N TYR A 492 -20.10 -3.12 10.67
CA TYR A 492 -19.35 -2.29 11.61
C TYR A 492 -19.09 -3.04 12.92
N HIS A 493 -17.86 -3.00 13.36
CA HIS A 493 -17.48 -3.52 14.66
C HIS A 493 -16.46 -2.61 15.35
N VAL A 494 -16.46 -2.65 16.66
CA VAL A 494 -15.48 -1.91 17.46
C VAL A 494 -14.18 -2.70 17.45
N PRO A 495 -13.06 -2.13 16.97
CA PRO A 495 -11.78 -2.81 16.89
C PRO A 495 -11.25 -3.19 18.28
N HIS A 496 -10.57 -4.33 18.38
CA HIS A 496 -9.92 -4.74 19.61
C HIS A 496 -8.61 -3.97 19.81
N ILE A 497 -8.50 -3.21 20.91
CA ILE A 497 -7.33 -2.36 21.23
C ILE A 497 -6.01 -3.14 21.15
N LYS A 498 -5.97 -4.37 21.70
CA LYS A 498 -4.77 -5.21 21.65
C LYS A 498 -4.35 -5.54 20.23
N SER A 499 -5.29 -5.82 19.33
CA SER A 499 -5.03 -6.09 17.92
C SER A 499 -4.47 -4.86 17.22
N LEU A 500 -5.09 -3.69 17.46
CA LEU A 500 -4.65 -2.40 16.91
C LEU A 500 -3.20 -2.08 17.30
N ILE A 501 -2.86 -2.23 18.58
CA ILE A 501 -1.49 -1.96 19.08
C ILE A 501 -0.48 -2.91 18.43
N ILE A 502 -0.80 -4.21 18.32
CA ILE A 502 0.09 -5.20 17.70
C ILE A 502 0.31 -4.88 16.21
N GLN A 503 -0.76 -4.60 15.47
CA GLN A 503 -0.68 -4.26 14.05
C GLN A 503 0.12 -2.97 13.84
N THR A 504 -0.16 -1.94 14.62
CA THR A 504 0.56 -0.66 14.61
C THR A 504 2.05 -0.88 14.88
N TRP A 505 2.39 -1.64 15.92
CA TRP A 505 3.77 -1.94 16.26
C TRP A 505 4.51 -2.70 15.15
N GLN A 506 3.87 -3.69 14.52
CA GLN A 506 4.48 -4.43 13.41
C GLN A 506 4.76 -3.53 12.19
N ARG A 507 3.81 -2.63 11.85
CA ARG A 507 3.97 -1.66 10.76
C ARG A 507 5.07 -0.65 11.10
N LEU A 508 5.07 -0.11 12.32
CA LEU A 508 6.04 0.87 12.81
C LEU A 508 7.46 0.28 12.89
N LYS A 509 7.62 -0.90 13.49
CA LYS A 509 8.89 -1.64 13.51
C LYS A 509 9.42 -1.87 12.10
N GLY A 510 8.55 -2.24 11.18
CA GLY A 510 8.89 -2.41 9.77
C GLY A 510 9.39 -1.12 9.12
N PHE A 511 8.83 0.03 9.47
CA PHE A 511 9.27 1.34 9.01
C PHE A 511 10.64 1.70 9.58
N VAL A 512 10.77 1.71 10.91
CA VAL A 512 12.02 2.12 11.62
C VAL A 512 13.21 1.29 11.17
N LEU A 513 13.08 -0.05 11.11
CA LEU A 513 14.23 -0.91 10.76
C LEU A 513 14.61 -0.83 9.28
N ARG A 514 13.67 -0.56 8.38
CA ARG A 514 13.94 -0.59 6.93
C ARG A 514 14.19 0.78 6.35
N ALA A 515 13.32 1.74 6.63
CA ALA A 515 13.50 3.12 6.16
C ALA A 515 14.57 3.83 7.01
N GLY A 516 14.57 3.65 8.33
CA GLY A 516 15.56 4.25 9.22
C GLY A 516 16.98 3.87 8.86
N LYS A 517 17.25 2.59 8.53
CA LYS A 517 18.59 2.17 8.07
C LYS A 517 19.08 2.95 6.85
N VAL A 518 18.21 3.18 5.89
CA VAL A 518 18.58 3.92 4.66
C VAL A 518 18.79 5.40 4.98
N ILE A 519 17.91 5.99 5.80
CA ILE A 519 18.03 7.41 6.21
C ILE A 519 19.36 7.64 6.95
N VAL A 520 19.69 6.81 7.92
CA VAL A 520 20.94 6.93 8.69
C VAL A 520 22.18 6.86 7.78
N ILE A 521 22.23 5.90 6.84
CA ILE A 521 23.36 5.79 5.91
C ILE A 521 23.52 7.06 5.07
N VAL A 522 22.41 7.61 4.56
CA VAL A 522 22.46 8.81 3.73
C VAL A 522 22.74 10.06 4.58
N SER A 523 22.22 10.11 5.80
CA SER A 523 22.53 11.18 6.75
C SER A 523 24.03 11.25 7.08
N ILE A 524 24.66 10.09 7.29
CA ILE A 524 26.11 9.99 7.48
C ILE A 524 26.86 10.57 6.27
N PHE A 525 26.42 10.21 5.06
CA PHE A 525 27.05 10.71 3.83
C PHE A 525 26.91 12.23 3.69
N LEU A 526 25.74 12.80 3.99
CA LEU A 526 25.56 14.25 3.91
C LEU A 526 26.26 14.99 5.04
N SER A 527 26.25 14.44 6.24
CA SER A 527 27.01 15.01 7.36
C SER A 527 28.50 15.08 7.01
N ALA A 528 29.05 14.04 6.37
CA ALA A 528 30.39 14.07 5.87
C ALA A 528 30.61 15.19 4.83
N LEU A 529 29.70 15.36 3.86
CA LEU A 529 29.77 16.45 2.89
C LEU A 529 29.65 17.85 3.52
N ASN A 530 28.95 17.95 4.65
CA ASN A 530 28.76 19.21 5.36
C ASN A 530 29.95 19.55 6.28
N SER A 531 30.58 18.54 6.87
CA SER A 531 31.69 18.71 7.83
C SER A 531 33.08 18.81 7.18
N PHE A 532 33.23 18.36 5.93
CA PHE A 532 34.51 18.38 5.22
C PHE A 532 34.47 19.29 4.00
N SER A 533 35.60 20.00 3.78
CA SER A 533 35.85 20.70 2.52
C SER A 533 36.21 19.71 1.41
N LEU A 534 36.11 20.12 0.13
CA LEU A 534 36.62 19.36 -1.03
C LEU A 534 38.10 19.02 -0.91
N SER A 535 38.86 19.75 -0.07
CA SER A 535 40.30 19.47 0.22
C SER A 535 40.50 18.44 1.35
N GLY A 536 39.44 17.91 1.95
CA GLY A 536 39.49 16.90 3.04
C GLY A 536 39.80 17.47 4.44
N LYS A 537 39.75 18.79 4.62
CA LYS A 537 39.88 19.43 5.94
C LYS A 537 38.54 19.57 6.60
N VAL A 538 38.48 19.42 7.92
CA VAL A 538 37.30 19.77 8.72
C VAL A 538 37.06 21.27 8.59
N VAL A 539 35.81 21.66 8.41
CA VAL A 539 35.41 23.05 8.12
C VAL A 539 34.64 23.60 9.31
N ASP A 540 35.07 24.74 9.83
CA ASP A 540 34.40 25.45 10.92
C ASP A 540 33.20 26.29 10.39
N ASN A 541 33.19 26.63 9.08
CA ASN A 541 32.16 27.41 8.46
C ASN A 541 31.44 26.62 7.35
N ILE A 542 30.14 26.46 7.45
CA ILE A 542 29.30 25.72 6.49
C ILE A 542 29.46 26.21 5.07
N ASN A 543 29.79 27.49 4.86
CA ASN A 543 30.02 28.09 3.56
C ASN A 543 31.19 27.47 2.75
N ASP A 544 32.17 26.86 3.46
CA ASP A 544 33.36 26.25 2.85
C ASP A 544 33.23 24.73 2.71
N SER A 545 32.06 24.18 3.08
CA SER A 545 31.79 22.75 2.99
C SER A 545 31.77 22.22 1.56
N ALA A 546 32.04 20.94 1.40
CA ALA A 546 31.93 20.26 0.11
C ALA A 546 30.48 20.34 -0.42
N LEU A 547 29.48 20.29 0.48
CA LEU A 547 28.05 20.43 0.14
C LEU A 547 27.76 21.82 -0.45
N ALA A 548 28.25 22.88 0.17
CA ALA A 548 28.11 24.25 -0.34
C ALA A 548 28.79 24.43 -1.72
N SER A 549 30.01 23.89 -1.87
CA SER A 549 30.75 23.95 -3.12
C SER A 549 30.03 23.22 -4.27
N VAL A 550 29.52 22.01 -4.03
CA VAL A 550 28.73 21.25 -5.00
C VAL A 550 27.43 21.99 -5.35
N SER A 551 26.76 22.55 -4.34
CA SER A 551 25.50 23.28 -4.54
C SER A 551 25.69 24.52 -5.38
N ARG A 552 26.78 25.29 -5.20
CA ARG A 552 27.12 26.45 -6.05
C ARG A 552 27.31 26.06 -7.52
N VAL A 553 27.93 24.90 -7.79
CA VAL A 553 28.09 24.41 -9.17
C VAL A 553 26.76 24.02 -9.80
N ILE A 554 25.81 23.52 -9.02
CA ILE A 554 24.52 23.03 -9.52
C ILE A 554 23.45 24.13 -9.57
N THR A 555 23.56 25.18 -8.73
CA THR A 555 22.59 26.28 -8.63
C THR A 555 22.22 26.90 -10.00
N PRO A 556 23.13 27.12 -10.96
CA PRO A 556 22.80 27.65 -12.27
C PRO A 556 21.76 26.84 -13.05
N VAL A 557 21.66 25.52 -12.79
CA VAL A 557 20.64 24.65 -13.42
C VAL A 557 19.23 25.05 -12.99
N PHE A 558 19.08 25.65 -11.82
CA PHE A 558 17.79 26.11 -11.28
C PHE A 558 17.45 27.56 -11.62
N LYS A 559 18.31 28.26 -12.38
CA LYS A 559 18.04 29.62 -12.89
C LYS A 559 16.72 29.71 -13.67
N PRO A 560 16.37 28.75 -14.56
CA PRO A 560 15.08 28.79 -15.29
C PRO A 560 13.84 28.74 -14.39
N ILE A 561 13.95 28.23 -13.16
CA ILE A 561 12.86 28.19 -12.19
C ILE A 561 12.87 29.39 -11.22
N GLY A 562 13.77 30.34 -11.40
CA GLY A 562 13.84 31.56 -10.59
C GLY A 562 14.79 31.54 -9.39
N VAL A 563 15.63 30.52 -9.25
CA VAL A 563 16.69 30.49 -8.23
C VAL A 563 17.91 31.27 -8.74
N HIS A 564 18.25 32.37 -8.08
CA HIS A 564 19.41 33.16 -8.44
C HIS A 564 20.73 32.40 -8.16
N GLU A 565 21.79 32.71 -8.91
CA GLU A 565 23.09 32.04 -8.80
C GLU A 565 23.71 32.21 -7.41
N ASP A 566 23.40 33.30 -6.71
CA ASP A 566 23.87 33.60 -5.36
C ASP A 566 23.07 32.87 -4.26
N ASN A 567 21.97 32.21 -4.61
CA ASN A 567 21.09 31.50 -3.68
C ASN A 567 21.35 29.99 -3.67
N TRP A 568 22.63 29.61 -3.43
CA TRP A 568 23.03 28.22 -3.33
C TRP A 568 22.38 27.52 -2.10
N GLN A 569 22.01 28.27 -1.07
CA GLN A 569 21.29 27.78 0.11
C GLN A 569 19.97 27.10 -0.25
N ALA A 570 19.22 27.70 -1.18
CA ALA A 570 18.00 27.07 -1.70
C ALA A 570 18.28 25.71 -2.39
N THR A 571 19.42 25.61 -3.09
CA THR A 571 19.83 24.35 -3.74
C THR A 571 20.20 23.29 -2.70
N VAL A 572 20.89 23.64 -1.60
CA VAL A 572 21.13 22.74 -0.47
C VAL A 572 19.80 22.26 0.11
N GLY A 573 18.81 23.16 0.28
CA GLY A 573 17.46 22.81 0.73
C GLY A 573 16.78 21.76 -0.17
N LEU A 574 17.01 21.79 -1.48
CA LEU A 574 16.50 20.75 -2.38
C LEU A 574 17.17 19.39 -2.15
N PHE A 575 18.48 19.36 -1.90
CA PHE A 575 19.20 18.10 -1.60
C PHE A 575 18.79 17.52 -0.27
N THR A 576 18.76 18.33 0.80
CA THR A 576 18.34 17.88 2.13
C THR A 576 16.87 17.46 2.12
N GLY A 577 16.00 18.16 1.39
CA GLY A 577 14.60 17.82 1.25
C GLY A 577 14.32 16.56 0.42
N ALA A 578 15.23 16.13 -0.45
CA ALA A 578 15.14 14.83 -1.10
C ALA A 578 15.35 13.67 -0.10
N MET A 579 16.07 13.93 0.98
CA MET A 579 16.30 12.96 2.05
C MET A 579 15.13 12.92 3.03
N ALA A 580 14.93 14.04 3.72
CA ALA A 580 13.87 14.24 4.71
C ALA A 580 13.34 15.67 4.57
N LYS A 581 12.07 15.79 4.24
CA LYS A 581 11.46 17.10 3.94
C LYS A 581 11.33 17.99 5.18
N GLU A 582 11.25 17.37 6.34
CA GLU A 582 11.22 18.04 7.64
C GLU A 582 12.49 18.84 7.91
N VAL A 583 13.63 18.33 7.49
CA VAL A 583 14.95 18.93 7.74
C VAL A 583 15.19 20.19 6.90
N VAL A 584 14.42 20.40 5.84
CA VAL A 584 14.61 21.55 4.92
C VAL A 584 14.51 22.88 5.67
N VAL A 585 13.48 23.04 6.51
CA VAL A 585 13.24 24.29 7.26
C VAL A 585 14.41 24.59 8.20
N GLY A 586 14.81 23.60 8.99
CA GLY A 586 15.98 23.74 9.88
C GLY A 586 17.27 24.05 9.12
N THR A 587 17.52 23.33 7.99
CA THR A 587 18.70 23.58 7.14
C THR A 587 18.69 25.01 6.57
N LEU A 588 17.57 25.45 6.01
CA LEU A 588 17.44 26.79 5.45
C LEU A 588 17.57 27.85 6.56
N ASN A 589 16.96 27.64 7.72
CA ASN A 589 17.11 28.51 8.86
C ASN A 589 18.60 28.67 9.24
N THR A 590 19.32 27.58 9.45
CA THR A 590 20.75 27.60 9.78
C THR A 590 21.58 28.27 8.69
N LEU A 591 21.33 27.99 7.41
CA LEU A 591 22.11 28.55 6.30
C LEU A 591 21.86 30.04 6.05
N TYR A 592 20.64 30.53 6.31
CA TYR A 592 20.31 31.96 6.16
C TYR A 592 20.62 32.76 7.42
N THR A 593 20.70 32.12 8.61
CA THR A 593 21.14 32.77 9.87
C THR A 593 22.65 32.74 10.06
N ALA A 594 23.36 31.83 9.42
CA ALA A 594 24.83 31.70 9.58
C ALA A 594 25.63 32.97 9.14
N GLU A 595 24.97 33.94 8.52
CA GLU A 595 25.56 35.26 8.24
C GLU A 595 25.52 36.20 9.47
N ASP A 596 24.68 35.92 10.51
CA ASP A 596 24.39 36.92 11.58
C ASP A 596 24.54 36.43 13.05
N ILE A 597 24.67 35.12 13.33
CA ILE A 597 24.65 34.64 14.74
C ILE A 597 25.79 33.67 15.04
N GLN A 598 26.57 33.98 16.06
CA GLN A 598 27.45 33.05 16.75
C GLN A 598 26.58 31.99 17.45
N ASN A 599 26.64 30.74 16.96
CA ASN A 599 26.01 29.61 17.63
C ASN A 599 26.57 29.45 19.03
N GLU A 600 25.72 29.26 20.04
CA GLU A 600 26.16 28.78 21.36
C GLU A 600 26.84 27.42 21.14
N GLU A 601 28.18 27.42 21.28
CA GLU A 601 28.95 26.19 21.19
C GLU A 601 28.57 25.27 22.36
N PHE A 602 28.26 24.00 22.05
CA PHE A 602 28.00 22.98 23.04
C PHE A 602 29.22 22.90 24.00
N ASN A 603 28.98 23.12 25.31
CA ASN A 603 30.03 23.02 26.31
C ASN A 603 30.01 21.64 27.00
N PRO A 604 30.97 20.76 26.67
CA PRO A 604 31.03 19.41 27.26
C PRO A 604 31.20 19.38 28.78
N GLN A 605 31.67 20.48 29.38
CA GLN A 605 31.94 20.56 30.82
C GLN A 605 30.65 20.79 31.64
N THR A 606 29.64 21.42 31.06
CA THR A 606 28.35 21.71 31.72
C THR A 606 27.28 20.71 31.36
N PHE A 607 27.58 19.74 30.49
CA PHE A 607 26.59 18.77 30.00
C PHE A 607 26.12 17.82 31.11
N SER A 608 24.82 17.74 31.28
CA SER A 608 24.14 16.81 32.17
C SER A 608 23.03 16.06 31.40
N LEU A 609 23.27 14.81 31.06
CA LEU A 609 22.29 13.97 30.34
C LEU A 609 20.94 13.88 31.06
N GLY A 610 20.95 13.88 32.41
CA GLY A 610 19.72 13.80 33.19
C GLY A 610 18.86 15.05 33.08
N GLU A 611 19.48 16.24 33.06
CA GLU A 611 18.77 17.51 32.94
C GLU A 611 18.19 17.71 31.56
N GLU A 612 18.91 17.37 30.49
CA GLU A 612 18.39 17.44 29.11
C GLU A 612 17.23 16.47 28.89
N LEU A 613 17.31 15.23 29.41
CA LEU A 613 16.21 14.28 29.31
C LEU A 613 14.98 14.72 30.13
N LEU A 614 15.17 15.32 31.30
CA LEU A 614 14.06 15.85 32.09
C LEU A 614 13.40 17.05 31.38
N ALA A 615 14.19 17.91 30.77
CA ALA A 615 13.68 19.02 29.95
C ALA A 615 12.83 18.52 28.78
N ALA A 616 13.31 17.49 28.06
CA ALA A 616 12.55 16.84 26.96
C ALA A 616 11.22 16.23 27.44
N VAL A 617 11.20 15.64 28.64
CA VAL A 617 9.96 15.11 29.23
C VAL A 617 9.00 16.23 29.62
N ASP A 618 9.50 17.32 30.21
CA ASP A 618 8.68 18.46 30.62
C ASP A 618 8.07 19.18 29.41
N GLU A 619 8.87 19.41 28.36
CA GLU A 619 8.40 19.94 27.08
C GLU A 619 7.31 19.07 26.45
N THR A 620 7.52 17.75 26.43
CA THR A 620 6.50 16.79 25.95
C THR A 620 5.23 16.87 26.77
N TRP A 621 5.35 17.00 28.09
CA TRP A 621 4.19 17.10 28.99
C TRP A 621 3.41 18.41 28.79
N GLN A 622 4.10 19.50 28.55
CA GLN A 622 3.47 20.79 28.21
C GLN A 622 2.78 20.70 26.86
N GLY A 623 3.43 20.19 25.82
CA GLY A 623 2.85 19.98 24.50
C GLY A 623 1.60 19.08 24.54
N LEU A 624 1.60 18.05 25.40
CA LEU A 624 0.44 17.19 25.56
C LEU A 624 -0.75 17.92 26.22
N LYS A 625 -0.49 18.77 27.21
CA LYS A 625 -1.54 19.61 27.82
C LYS A 625 -2.13 20.62 26.82
N ASP A 626 -1.28 21.23 26.02
CA ASP A 626 -1.70 22.22 25.01
C ASP A 626 -2.53 21.57 23.91
N THR A 627 -2.19 20.33 23.52
CA THR A 627 -2.96 19.55 22.50
C THR A 627 -4.42 19.33 22.92
N PHE A 628 -4.70 19.16 24.20
CA PHE A 628 -6.06 19.00 24.70
C PHE A 628 -6.78 20.34 25.00
N SER A 629 -6.15 21.47 24.71
CA SER A 629 -6.80 22.78 24.84
C SER A 629 -7.76 23.05 23.65
N LEU A 630 -8.87 23.70 23.92
CA LEU A 630 -9.91 24.01 22.91
C LEU A 630 -9.41 24.94 21.78
N SER A 631 -8.32 25.68 21.99
CA SER A 631 -7.70 26.56 20.99
C SER A 631 -7.10 25.84 19.81
N VAL A 632 -6.51 24.66 20.03
CA VAL A 632 -5.86 23.83 18.99
C VAL A 632 -6.89 23.18 18.07
N LEU A 633 -8.05 22.82 18.59
CA LEU A 633 -9.17 22.30 17.79
C LEU A 633 -9.73 23.34 16.80
N ALA A 634 -9.59 24.62 17.11
CA ALA A 634 -10.09 25.70 16.27
C ALA A 634 -9.09 26.15 15.17
N ASN A 635 -7.78 25.93 15.35
CA ASN A 635 -6.77 26.48 14.44
C ASN A 635 -5.59 25.49 14.23
N PRO A 636 -5.76 24.47 13.37
CA PRO A 636 -4.72 23.44 13.14
C PRO A 636 -3.41 24.01 12.54
N ILE A 637 -3.44 25.22 11.98
CA ILE A 637 -2.26 25.91 11.44
C ILE A 637 -1.39 26.47 12.58
N GLU A 638 -1.97 26.87 13.70
CA GLU A 638 -1.22 27.33 14.88
C GLU A 638 -0.51 26.16 15.60
N ALA A 639 -1.09 24.96 15.56
CA ALA A 639 -0.45 23.77 16.12
C ALA A 639 0.81 23.34 15.34
N SER A 640 0.91 23.67 14.05
CA SER A 640 2.11 23.39 13.23
C SER A 640 3.19 24.49 13.32
N LYS A 641 2.93 25.58 14.03
CA LYS A 641 3.93 26.66 14.20
C LYS A 641 5.01 26.35 15.24
N GLY A 642 4.78 25.41 16.15
CA GLY A 642 5.74 25.08 17.22
C GLY A 642 7.08 24.50 16.75
N ASP A 643 7.10 23.76 15.63
CA ASP A 643 8.29 23.01 15.19
C ASP A 643 9.02 23.62 13.99
N GLY A 644 8.64 24.81 13.52
CA GLY A 644 9.17 25.38 12.28
C GLY A 644 9.28 26.89 12.24
N GLU A 645 9.32 27.58 13.37
CA GLU A 645 9.54 29.04 13.36
C GLU A 645 10.97 29.34 12.89
N MET A 646 11.05 29.76 11.62
CA MET A 646 12.27 30.34 11.09
C MET A 646 12.50 31.72 11.73
N ALA A 647 13.71 31.99 12.19
CA ALA A 647 14.06 33.27 12.77
C ALA A 647 13.70 34.42 11.81
N THR A 648 13.13 35.49 12.34
CA THR A 648 12.69 36.66 11.52
C THR A 648 13.83 37.23 10.66
N GLY A 649 15.08 37.17 11.16
CA GLY A 649 16.28 37.54 10.40
C GLY A 649 16.49 36.67 9.19
N ALA A 650 16.41 35.33 9.35
CA ALA A 650 16.55 34.37 8.27
C ALA A 650 15.47 34.52 7.19
N MET A 651 14.23 34.83 7.58
CA MET A 651 13.15 35.12 6.62
C MET A 651 13.45 36.36 5.78
N GLY A 652 14.04 37.39 6.38
CA GLY A 652 14.47 38.59 5.66
C GLY A 652 15.57 38.32 4.65
N VAL A 653 16.60 37.56 5.02
CA VAL A 653 17.67 37.14 4.12
C VAL A 653 17.14 36.26 3.00
N MET A 654 16.27 35.29 3.31
CA MET A 654 15.61 34.45 2.32
C MET A 654 14.80 35.30 1.34
N GLY A 655 14.06 36.32 1.85
CA GLY A 655 13.30 37.25 1.02
C GLY A 655 14.16 38.00 0.00
N SER A 656 15.33 38.48 0.43
CA SER A 656 16.29 39.20 -0.43
C SER A 656 16.94 38.29 -1.47
N LYS A 657 17.28 37.04 -1.11
CA LYS A 657 17.93 36.05 -1.99
C LYS A 657 17.01 35.49 -3.08
N PHE A 658 15.72 35.32 -2.80
CA PHE A 658 14.74 34.91 -3.82
C PHE A 658 14.27 36.08 -4.70
N GLY A 659 14.34 37.30 -4.20
CA GLY A 659 14.05 38.54 -4.95
C GLY A 659 12.59 38.75 -5.35
N SER A 660 11.76 37.72 -5.52
CA SER A 660 10.34 37.84 -5.87
C SER A 660 9.48 36.71 -5.32
N ALA A 661 8.21 37.03 -5.04
CA ALA A 661 7.20 36.05 -4.65
C ALA A 661 6.96 34.99 -5.75
N ALA A 662 7.14 35.35 -7.02
CA ALA A 662 7.04 34.43 -8.14
C ALA A 662 8.15 33.37 -8.14
N ALA A 663 9.39 33.76 -7.82
CA ALA A 663 10.51 32.82 -7.68
C ALA A 663 10.28 31.88 -6.50
N ALA A 664 9.82 32.41 -5.37
CA ALA A 664 9.47 31.61 -4.19
C ALA A 664 8.36 30.59 -4.50
N TYR A 665 7.29 31.00 -5.18
CA TYR A 665 6.20 30.11 -5.56
C TYR A 665 6.64 29.04 -6.55
N SER A 666 7.46 29.38 -7.53
CA SER A 666 8.07 28.45 -8.48
C SER A 666 8.92 27.40 -7.76
N TYR A 667 9.71 27.83 -6.78
CA TYR A 667 10.49 26.91 -5.91
C TYR A 667 9.57 25.98 -5.13
N LEU A 668 8.44 26.48 -4.59
CA LEU A 668 7.46 25.62 -3.90
C LEU A 668 6.79 24.62 -4.83
N ILE A 669 6.49 24.97 -6.10
CA ILE A 669 6.02 24.02 -7.11
C ILE A 669 7.05 22.93 -7.32
N PHE A 670 8.33 23.30 -7.42
CA PHE A 670 9.41 22.33 -7.55
C PHE A 670 9.49 21.40 -6.35
N VAL A 671 9.47 21.94 -5.12
CA VAL A 671 9.49 21.15 -3.86
C VAL A 671 8.27 20.25 -3.72
N LEU A 672 7.11 20.65 -4.25
CA LEU A 672 5.91 19.83 -4.27
C LEU A 672 6.09 18.57 -5.14
N LEU A 673 6.66 18.72 -6.34
CA LEU A 673 6.56 17.72 -7.41
C LEU A 673 7.84 16.91 -7.64
N TYR A 674 9.00 17.39 -7.15
CA TYR A 674 10.30 16.75 -7.39
C TYR A 674 10.42 15.38 -6.68
N ILE A 675 11.62 14.90 -6.49
CA ILE A 675 11.94 13.59 -5.92
C ILE A 675 11.18 13.35 -4.60
N PRO A 676 10.46 12.23 -4.44
CA PRO A 676 9.91 11.84 -3.15
C PRO A 676 11.03 11.56 -2.15
N CYS A 677 10.75 11.65 -0.84
CA CYS A 677 11.77 11.37 0.17
C CYS A 677 12.32 9.94 0.03
N ILE A 678 13.54 9.74 0.52
CA ILE A 678 14.28 8.49 0.37
C ILE A 678 13.51 7.27 0.89
N SER A 679 12.71 7.46 1.96
CA SER A 679 11.85 6.42 2.52
C SER A 679 10.76 5.98 1.54
N VAL A 680 10.18 6.91 0.79
CA VAL A 680 9.18 6.63 -0.26
C VAL A 680 9.83 5.92 -1.44
N MET A 681 11.04 6.36 -1.86
CA MET A 681 11.79 5.67 -2.91
C MET A 681 12.08 4.22 -2.54
N GLY A 682 12.52 3.97 -1.29
CA GLY A 682 12.72 2.63 -0.76
C GLY A 682 11.43 1.80 -0.71
N ALA A 683 10.29 2.42 -0.41
CA ALA A 683 8.99 1.77 -0.46
C ALA A 683 8.59 1.41 -1.90
N ILE A 684 8.72 2.33 -2.86
CA ILE A 684 8.42 2.09 -4.28
C ILE A 684 9.29 0.96 -4.83
N ALA A 685 10.61 0.96 -4.54
CA ALA A 685 11.52 -0.08 -5.00
C ALA A 685 11.14 -1.47 -4.51
N ARG A 686 10.52 -1.56 -3.33
CA ARG A 686 10.12 -2.82 -2.72
C ARG A 686 8.73 -3.27 -3.15
N GLU A 687 7.78 -2.34 -3.25
CA GLU A 687 6.39 -2.67 -3.64
C GLU A 687 6.24 -2.87 -5.16
N SER A 688 7.20 -2.40 -5.94
CA SER A 688 7.23 -2.58 -7.40
C SER A 688 8.58 -3.12 -7.86
N SER A 689 9.47 -2.26 -8.34
CA SER A 689 10.82 -2.62 -8.77
C SER A 689 11.75 -1.41 -8.72
N ARG A 690 13.07 -1.65 -8.81
CA ARG A 690 14.07 -0.56 -8.93
C ARG A 690 13.86 0.26 -10.21
N GLY A 691 13.41 -0.36 -11.30
CA GLY A 691 13.09 0.33 -12.55
C GLY A 691 11.95 1.32 -12.39
N TRP A 692 10.86 0.93 -11.72
CA TRP A 692 9.73 1.81 -11.43
C TRP A 692 10.08 2.90 -10.42
N MET A 693 10.95 2.61 -9.45
CA MET A 693 11.50 3.65 -8.57
C MET A 693 12.25 4.71 -9.38
N THR A 694 13.16 4.28 -10.25
CA THR A 694 13.92 5.21 -11.11
C THR A 694 13.00 6.00 -12.03
N PHE A 695 11.99 5.35 -12.61
CA PHE A 695 10.98 6.04 -13.42
C PHE A 695 10.22 7.10 -12.60
N SER A 696 9.79 6.79 -11.37
CA SER A 696 9.11 7.74 -10.47
C SER A 696 9.97 8.97 -10.16
N ILE A 697 11.27 8.77 -9.91
CA ILE A 697 12.23 9.85 -9.67
C ILE A 697 12.37 10.74 -10.90
N LEU A 698 12.66 10.15 -12.05
CA LEU A 698 12.87 10.90 -13.30
C LEU A 698 11.59 11.61 -13.75
N TRP A 699 10.44 10.96 -13.61
CA TRP A 699 9.15 11.52 -13.93
C TRP A 699 8.80 12.70 -13.01
N GLY A 700 8.99 12.55 -11.70
CA GLY A 700 8.79 13.62 -10.72
C GLY A 700 9.70 14.83 -10.99
N LEU A 701 11.00 14.60 -11.24
CA LEU A 701 11.95 15.66 -11.61
C LEU A 701 11.53 16.37 -12.90
N ASN A 702 11.15 15.61 -13.94
CA ASN A 702 10.70 16.21 -15.19
C ASN A 702 9.49 17.11 -14.99
N ILE A 703 8.46 16.64 -14.30
CA ILE A 703 7.24 17.42 -14.03
C ILE A 703 7.56 18.64 -13.19
N ALA A 704 8.33 18.48 -12.12
CA ALA A 704 8.70 19.57 -11.22
C ALA A 704 9.44 20.67 -11.97
N TYR A 705 10.46 20.29 -12.72
CA TYR A 705 11.26 21.25 -13.50
C TYR A 705 10.46 21.94 -14.60
N SER A 706 9.68 21.14 -15.34
CA SER A 706 8.85 21.66 -16.44
C SER A 706 7.82 22.67 -15.95
N LEU A 707 7.07 22.30 -14.91
CA LEU A 707 5.97 23.15 -14.41
C LEU A 707 6.49 24.40 -13.71
N SER A 708 7.56 24.28 -12.91
CA SER A 708 8.19 25.43 -12.26
C SER A 708 8.78 26.38 -13.27
N THR A 709 9.46 25.88 -14.31
CA THR A 709 9.98 26.70 -15.40
C THR A 709 8.86 27.40 -16.16
N LEU A 710 7.80 26.67 -16.54
CA LEU A 710 6.67 27.26 -17.25
C LEU A 710 6.02 28.37 -16.43
N TYR A 711 5.79 28.13 -15.15
CA TYR A 711 5.21 29.13 -14.25
C TYR A 711 6.10 30.39 -14.15
N TYR A 712 7.38 30.20 -13.76
CA TYR A 712 8.29 31.32 -13.56
C TYR A 712 8.51 32.13 -14.82
N GLN A 713 8.80 31.47 -15.95
CA GLN A 713 9.07 32.12 -17.23
C GLN A 713 7.83 32.79 -17.84
N THR A 714 6.61 32.34 -17.46
CA THR A 714 5.37 33.02 -17.88
C THR A 714 5.13 34.29 -17.05
N VAL A 715 5.37 34.24 -15.75
CA VAL A 715 5.18 35.41 -14.86
C VAL A 715 6.26 36.48 -15.11
N SER A 716 7.52 36.06 -15.33
CA SER A 716 8.65 36.97 -15.61
C SER A 716 8.88 37.23 -17.11
N PHE A 717 7.88 36.96 -17.94
CA PHE A 717 8.03 37.13 -19.41
C PHE A 717 8.33 38.56 -19.84
N SER A 718 7.78 39.55 -19.13
CA SER A 718 8.03 40.97 -19.39
C SER A 718 9.49 41.38 -19.20
N ASP A 719 10.18 40.74 -18.25
CA ASP A 719 11.54 41.12 -17.85
C ASP A 719 12.61 40.59 -18.83
N HIS A 720 12.41 39.36 -19.33
CA HIS A 720 13.37 38.69 -20.21
C HIS A 720 12.68 37.87 -21.34
N PRO A 721 11.97 38.52 -22.29
CA PRO A 721 11.07 37.83 -23.21
C PRO A 721 11.76 36.80 -24.12
N ARG A 722 13.00 37.07 -24.59
CA ARG A 722 13.72 36.12 -25.43
C ARG A 722 14.17 34.87 -24.68
N TYR A 723 14.68 35.04 -23.46
CA TYR A 723 15.13 33.92 -22.62
C TYR A 723 13.93 33.08 -22.18
N SER A 724 12.85 33.72 -21.75
CA SER A 724 11.62 33.07 -21.32
C SER A 724 11.01 32.25 -22.47
N LEU A 725 10.96 32.80 -23.68
CA LEU A 725 10.45 32.09 -24.85
C LEU A 725 11.26 30.81 -25.15
N VAL A 726 12.61 30.91 -25.11
CA VAL A 726 13.49 29.77 -25.37
C VAL A 726 13.28 28.68 -24.31
N CYS A 727 13.20 29.03 -23.03
CA CYS A 727 12.96 28.08 -21.94
C CYS A 727 11.61 27.40 -22.08
N ILE A 728 10.54 28.15 -22.37
CA ILE A 728 9.19 27.61 -22.55
C ILE A 728 9.17 26.63 -23.74
N LEU A 729 9.72 27.02 -24.89
CA LEU A 729 9.76 26.16 -26.07
C LEU A 729 10.59 24.91 -25.84
N ALA A 730 11.73 25.01 -25.15
CA ALA A 730 12.57 23.86 -24.82
C ALA A 730 11.85 22.85 -23.94
N VAL A 731 11.17 23.33 -22.89
CA VAL A 731 10.40 22.47 -21.96
C VAL A 731 9.22 21.81 -22.69
N VAL A 732 8.47 22.56 -23.50
CA VAL A 732 7.34 22.01 -24.27
C VAL A 732 7.82 20.94 -25.25
N LEU A 733 8.87 21.24 -26.01
CA LEU A 733 9.44 20.31 -26.99
C LEU A 733 9.93 19.03 -26.31
N PHE A 734 10.64 19.16 -25.17
CA PHE A 734 11.13 18.03 -24.40
C PHE A 734 9.98 17.13 -23.94
N ASN A 735 8.90 17.71 -23.40
CA ASN A 735 7.74 16.94 -22.93
C ASN A 735 6.98 16.27 -24.08
N VAL A 736 6.85 16.91 -25.24
CA VAL A 736 6.24 16.32 -26.44
C VAL A 736 7.04 15.10 -26.91
N VAL A 737 8.37 15.22 -26.98
CA VAL A 737 9.27 14.13 -27.36
C VAL A 737 9.18 13.00 -26.34
N LEU A 738 9.24 13.31 -25.04
CA LEU A 738 9.13 12.33 -23.95
C LEU A 738 7.80 11.56 -24.02
N PHE A 739 6.68 12.28 -24.21
CA PHE A 739 5.37 11.65 -24.35
C PHE A 739 5.32 10.72 -25.57
N GLY A 740 5.89 11.13 -26.70
CA GLY A 740 6.01 10.30 -27.90
C GLY A 740 6.83 9.03 -27.66
N LEU A 741 7.94 9.14 -26.93
CA LEU A 741 8.76 7.98 -26.54
C LEU A 741 8.02 7.04 -25.61
N LEU A 742 7.34 7.55 -24.59
CA LEU A 742 6.53 6.75 -23.65
C LEU A 742 5.40 6.01 -24.36
N ARG A 743 4.76 6.65 -25.35
CA ARG A 743 3.72 6.02 -26.17
C ARG A 743 4.24 4.87 -27.02
N ARG A 744 5.49 4.96 -27.51
CA ARG A 744 6.16 3.88 -28.27
C ARG A 744 6.66 2.75 -27.37
N ALA A 745 6.95 3.02 -26.11
CA ALA A 745 7.46 2.02 -25.17
C ALA A 745 6.40 0.96 -24.80
N HIS A 746 5.11 1.23 -24.99
CA HIS A 746 4.01 0.32 -24.68
C HIS A 746 4.17 -1.08 -25.32
N SER A 747 4.67 -1.17 -26.54
CA SER A 747 4.83 -2.47 -27.25
C SER A 747 5.96 -3.36 -26.70
N ARG A 748 6.76 -2.86 -25.74
CA ARG A 748 7.93 -3.57 -25.18
C ARG A 748 7.79 -3.89 -23.69
N VAL A 749 6.75 -3.38 -23.02
CA VAL A 749 6.56 -3.52 -21.60
C VAL A 749 5.42 -4.49 -21.34
N ASP A 750 5.76 -5.75 -21.09
CA ASP A 750 4.81 -6.72 -20.59
C ASP A 750 4.63 -6.49 -19.08
N VAL A 751 3.46 -5.96 -18.69
CA VAL A 751 3.15 -5.58 -17.30
C VAL A 751 3.16 -6.81 -16.38
N SER A 752 2.90 -7.99 -16.92
CA SER A 752 2.93 -9.26 -16.17
C SER A 752 4.36 -9.63 -15.72
N LEU A 753 5.37 -9.30 -16.53
CA LEU A 753 6.79 -9.54 -16.22
C LEU A 753 7.36 -8.56 -15.18
N LEU A 754 6.72 -7.42 -14.97
CA LEU A 754 7.16 -6.40 -14.01
C LEU A 754 6.77 -6.71 -12.57
N ALA A 755 5.78 -7.58 -12.38
CA ALA A 755 5.41 -8.11 -11.07
C ALA A 755 6.35 -9.24 -10.61
N THR A 756 7.16 -9.81 -11.50
CA THR A 756 8.08 -10.90 -11.17
C THR A 756 9.47 -10.36 -10.84
N ARG A 757 9.81 -10.32 -9.57
CA ARG A 757 11.18 -10.16 -9.11
C ARG A 757 11.94 -11.43 -9.51
N LYS A 758 12.85 -11.36 -10.48
CA LYS A 758 13.85 -12.41 -10.67
C LYS A 758 14.68 -12.47 -9.38
N THR A 759 14.39 -13.40 -8.50
CA THR A 759 15.40 -13.89 -7.55
C THR A 759 16.50 -14.55 -8.38
N PRO A 760 17.78 -14.26 -8.10
CA PRO A 760 18.86 -14.97 -8.77
C PRO A 760 18.71 -16.47 -8.47
N ALA A 761 18.50 -17.26 -9.51
CA ALA A 761 18.61 -18.70 -9.45
C ALA A 761 20.08 -19.06 -9.24
N SER A 762 20.52 -19.08 -8.00
CA SER A 762 21.78 -19.69 -7.60
C SER A 762 21.76 -19.94 -6.10
N CYS A 763 21.22 -21.09 -5.73
CA CYS A 763 21.57 -21.87 -4.52
C CYS A 763 20.62 -23.07 -4.40
N CYS A 764 20.61 -23.99 -5.38
CA CYS A 764 20.18 -25.36 -5.19
C CYS A 764 20.66 -26.21 -6.38
N SER A 765 21.99 -26.34 -6.50
CA SER A 765 22.62 -27.43 -7.25
C SER A 765 23.93 -27.80 -6.56
N SER A 766 23.81 -28.55 -5.47
CA SER A 766 24.84 -29.45 -4.98
C SER A 766 24.19 -30.49 -4.06
N PRO A 767 24.38 -31.75 -4.29
CA PRO A 767 23.90 -32.78 -3.39
C PRO A 767 24.88 -32.93 -2.22
N ALA A 768 24.32 -33.09 -1.03
CA ALA A 768 24.93 -33.57 0.20
C ALA A 768 26.16 -32.81 0.77
N GLY A 769 26.00 -32.27 1.96
CA GLY A 769 27.09 -31.94 2.87
C GLY A 769 26.82 -30.72 3.76
N ASP A 770 26.52 -30.99 5.02
CA ASP A 770 26.74 -30.17 6.21
C ASP A 770 26.48 -28.65 6.16
N CYS A 771 25.40 -28.23 6.82
CA CYS A 771 25.31 -26.92 7.43
C CYS A 771 24.77 -27.04 8.85
N HIS A 772 25.66 -26.77 9.80
CA HIS A 772 25.34 -26.41 11.19
C HIS A 772 24.62 -25.07 11.27
#